data_df15a56845dec3eae5d1ac3643094fa2
#
_entry.id   df15a56845dec3eae5d1ac3643094fa2
#
_cell.length_a   1.000
_cell.length_b   1.000
_cell.length_c   1.000
_cell.angle_alpha   90.00
_cell.angle_beta   90.00
_cell.angle_gamma   90.00
#
_symmetry.space_group_name_H-M   'P 1'
#
loop_
_entity.id
_entity.type
_entity.pdbx_description
1 polymer ?
#
loop_
_entity_poly.entity_id
_entity_poly.type
_entity_poly.pdbx_seq_one_letter_code
_entity_poly.pdbx_strand_id
1 'polypeptide(L)'
;MNKKSNKKKSLFWWLLSSFAVLVILLEGFLYYNPTAYPQPLFRWMFIIQNGIKAFGFRSDVGLREMSKIIASSTSLYETVVGYAYTLVIFIAPLCTAVAVYTVIKNVFPIKSVKWLFINERNIVVFGYNDAVKRLVSTREAKQRIHIVDATLSQAEEINLLKNGIAVHKEDCLNLKGKQLAKFASRIKLRNTTEIILFDESSAKNFSVYQMFHKEELKEISQKGLKFFCRCEDEGMKRIMEDYHDEKRLEAKDLEFISIPELRIKAMLEKHPLHTYHSSVYMEKEKWNTEEYKTWNLHLLIVGFGRLGQQLLLQAMNMGVVSSENDILIDVVDYDMQNKKSFFATHFNDNYVKFDDAKNEIEITSEKADGTFKIRFHNMDIRYQQFTTLLNEIGAPGADGKGLFNYIAVCIRDMDLTLGCMAEIEKYLNRYKDVIKEREVSVGVRLEANRQMAEYVRRNNGTFRNVFVIDDPEKVLSLKTLINDELAKDAKIFNYIYSTLSFDKPDSPKPEDAAKPLTVLVEEVWHCKEMYKRNSNRAIAQHDAVKQMLMVKEVKDKLEAYFGENGELLQDQGNYWTFIERDENKLIDKLNDAKEYPWVSEFVKLEHRRWCYFMASCGWQSVDNFYQDRDVAQKANACMCNWNELSQKGEKQGKKEPKSYTCKYDLMPLLKTYLDTKAK
;
A
#
# COMPACT_ATOMS: atom_id res chain seq x y z
N MET A 1 -21.44 10.18 -10.56
CA MET A 1 -20.98 9.75 -11.91
C MET A 1 -22.04 9.74 -13.00
N ASN A 2 -23.34 9.67 -12.73
CA ASN A 2 -24.40 9.55 -13.75
C ASN A 2 -24.68 10.81 -14.59
N LYS A 3 -24.39 12.03 -14.13
CA LYS A 3 -24.67 13.28 -14.91
C LYS A 3 -23.74 13.49 -16.12
N LYS A 4 -22.48 13.03 -16.10
CA LYS A 4 -21.55 13.16 -17.25
C LYS A 4 -21.84 12.16 -18.38
N SER A 5 -22.34 10.96 -18.08
CA SER A 5 -22.73 9.96 -19.09
C SER A 5 -23.96 10.38 -19.88
N ASN A 6 -24.97 10.95 -19.21
CA ASN A 6 -26.18 11.41 -19.88
C ASN A 6 -25.95 12.63 -20.77
N LYS A 7 -25.05 13.56 -20.40
CA LYS A 7 -24.68 14.68 -21.27
C LYS A 7 -23.99 14.23 -22.56
N LYS A 8 -23.10 13.23 -22.50
CA LYS A 8 -22.44 12.70 -23.72
C LYS A 8 -23.42 11.97 -24.66
N LYS A 9 -24.40 11.26 -24.11
CA LYS A 9 -25.46 10.62 -24.93
C LYS A 9 -26.36 11.64 -25.59
N SER A 10 -26.77 12.67 -24.87
CA SER A 10 -27.59 13.77 -25.38
C SER A 10 -26.87 14.52 -26.48
N LEU A 11 -25.57 14.83 -26.34
CA LEU A 11 -24.77 15.52 -27.34
C LEU A 11 -24.63 14.69 -28.63
N PHE A 12 -24.43 13.36 -28.52
CA PHE A 12 -24.31 12.47 -29.68
C PHE A 12 -25.61 12.43 -30.50
N TRP A 13 -26.76 12.27 -29.87
CA TRP A 13 -28.06 12.27 -30.54
C TRP A 13 -28.39 13.63 -31.15
N TRP A 14 -28.00 14.71 -30.50
CA TRP A 14 -28.17 16.06 -31.06
C TRP A 14 -27.31 16.29 -32.30
N LEU A 15 -26.04 15.88 -32.30
CA LEU A 15 -25.15 15.94 -33.46
C LEU A 15 -25.67 15.09 -34.62
N LEU A 16 -26.14 13.87 -34.33
CA LEU A 16 -26.71 13.00 -35.36
C LEU A 16 -27.98 13.59 -35.99
N SER A 17 -28.87 14.14 -35.16
CA SER A 17 -30.09 14.79 -35.64
C SER A 17 -29.79 16.04 -36.49
N SER A 18 -28.86 16.88 -36.00
CA SER A 18 -28.45 18.09 -36.77
C SER A 18 -27.81 17.72 -38.11
N PHE A 19 -27.02 16.64 -38.13
CA PHE A 19 -26.42 16.14 -39.34
C PHE A 19 -27.45 15.59 -40.33
N ALA A 20 -28.45 14.84 -39.83
CA ALA A 20 -29.56 14.36 -40.66
C ALA A 20 -30.34 15.53 -41.30
N VAL A 21 -30.64 16.57 -40.52
CA VAL A 21 -31.29 17.80 -41.00
C VAL A 21 -30.42 18.47 -42.07
N LEU A 22 -29.10 18.57 -41.83
CA LEU A 22 -28.18 19.18 -42.82
C LEU A 22 -28.18 18.40 -44.14
N VAL A 23 -28.14 17.07 -44.11
CA VAL A 23 -28.21 16.21 -45.32
C VAL A 23 -29.52 16.42 -46.07
N ILE A 24 -30.64 16.45 -45.35
CA ILE A 24 -31.96 16.68 -45.99
C ILE A 24 -32.01 18.04 -46.65
N LEU A 25 -31.50 19.10 -46.02
CA LEU A 25 -31.48 20.46 -46.61
C LEU A 25 -30.57 20.57 -47.82
N LEU A 26 -29.37 19.95 -47.78
CA LEU A 26 -28.45 19.94 -48.91
C LEU A 26 -28.99 19.13 -50.07
N GLU A 27 -29.60 17.97 -49.82
CA GLU A 27 -30.30 17.18 -50.85
C GLU A 27 -31.44 18.01 -51.44
N GLY A 28 -32.24 18.70 -50.62
CA GLY A 28 -33.31 19.58 -51.07
C GLY A 28 -32.83 20.68 -52.00
N PHE A 29 -31.70 21.29 -51.68
CA PHE A 29 -31.11 22.32 -52.54
C PHE A 29 -30.66 21.76 -53.90
N LEU A 30 -30.00 20.59 -53.90
CA LEU A 30 -29.48 19.99 -55.16
C LEU A 30 -30.57 19.42 -56.06
N TYR A 31 -31.65 18.91 -55.49
CA TYR A 31 -32.74 18.27 -56.21
C TYR A 31 -34.00 19.14 -56.33
N TYR A 32 -33.98 20.35 -55.81
CA TYR A 32 -35.10 21.27 -55.96
C TYR A 32 -35.14 21.86 -57.40
N ASN A 33 -35.54 21.00 -58.34
CA ASN A 33 -35.75 21.41 -59.73
C ASN A 33 -37.25 21.39 -60.02
N PRO A 34 -37.90 22.55 -60.29
CA PRO A 34 -39.30 22.64 -60.50
C PRO A 34 -39.78 21.86 -61.74
N THR A 35 -38.89 21.65 -62.74
CA THR A 35 -39.19 20.92 -63.94
C THR A 35 -39.19 19.41 -63.81
N ALA A 36 -38.31 18.89 -62.89
CA ALA A 36 -38.21 17.44 -62.69
C ALA A 36 -39.27 16.89 -61.72
N TYR A 37 -39.67 17.71 -60.73
CA TYR A 37 -40.66 17.31 -59.73
C TYR A 37 -41.70 18.43 -59.54
N PRO A 38 -42.72 18.49 -60.37
CA PRO A 38 -43.67 19.58 -60.37
C PRO A 38 -44.54 19.65 -59.09
N GLN A 39 -44.72 18.52 -58.41
CA GLN A 39 -45.52 18.49 -57.18
C GLN A 39 -44.59 18.61 -55.91
N PRO A 40 -44.79 19.57 -55.01
CA PRO A 40 -43.93 19.85 -53.86
C PRO A 40 -43.81 18.67 -52.94
N LEU A 41 -44.89 17.89 -52.75
CA LEU A 41 -44.91 16.72 -51.85
C LEU A 41 -43.91 15.63 -52.29
N PHE A 42 -43.90 15.31 -53.59
CA PHE A 42 -43.01 14.31 -54.17
C PHE A 42 -41.54 14.74 -54.07
N ARG A 43 -41.24 16.01 -54.18
CA ARG A 43 -39.89 16.57 -54.00
C ARG A 43 -39.38 16.34 -52.60
N TRP A 44 -40.17 16.72 -51.59
CA TRP A 44 -39.79 16.52 -50.22
C TRP A 44 -39.65 15.04 -49.83
N MET A 45 -40.54 14.18 -50.32
CA MET A 45 -40.42 12.74 -50.16
C MET A 45 -39.13 12.21 -50.77
N PHE A 46 -38.75 12.64 -51.94
CA PHE A 46 -37.52 12.26 -52.61
C PHE A 46 -36.28 12.77 -51.85
N ILE A 47 -36.27 14.02 -51.39
CA ILE A 47 -35.18 14.61 -50.59
C ILE A 47 -34.98 13.84 -49.27
N ILE A 48 -36.07 13.56 -48.54
CA ILE A 48 -36.03 12.79 -47.30
C ILE A 48 -35.50 11.39 -47.57
N GLN A 49 -35.97 10.73 -48.59
CA GLN A 49 -35.53 9.39 -48.98
C GLN A 49 -34.03 9.34 -49.27
N ASN A 50 -33.53 10.31 -50.05
CA ASN A 50 -32.10 10.40 -50.37
C ASN A 50 -31.24 10.75 -49.16
N GLY A 51 -31.71 11.62 -48.27
CA GLY A 51 -31.06 11.89 -46.99
C GLY A 51 -30.90 10.61 -46.15
N ILE A 52 -31.97 9.81 -46.07
CA ILE A 52 -31.92 8.50 -45.36
C ILE A 52 -30.97 7.53 -46.08
N LYS A 53 -30.99 7.47 -47.42
CA LYS A 53 -30.08 6.61 -48.19
C LYS A 53 -28.60 6.95 -47.95
N ALA A 54 -28.26 8.25 -47.80
CA ALA A 54 -26.90 8.68 -47.55
C ALA A 54 -26.30 8.04 -46.28
N PHE A 55 -27.10 7.85 -45.22
CA PHE A 55 -26.69 7.11 -44.02
C PHE A 55 -26.49 5.62 -44.25
N GLY A 56 -27.07 5.03 -45.29
CA GLY A 56 -26.98 3.63 -45.70
C GLY A 56 -25.90 3.32 -46.74
N PHE A 57 -24.93 4.18 -46.95
CA PHE A 57 -23.89 4.08 -48.01
C PHE A 57 -24.47 4.17 -49.46
N ARG A 58 -25.66 4.73 -49.64
CA ARG A 58 -26.27 4.94 -50.93
C ARG A 58 -26.72 6.39 -51.06
N SER A 59 -26.35 7.03 -52.12
CA SER A 59 -26.89 8.34 -52.51
C SER A 59 -27.18 8.28 -54.00
N ASP A 60 -28.29 8.87 -54.41
CA ASP A 60 -28.67 8.94 -55.82
C ASP A 60 -27.77 9.92 -56.55
N VAL A 61 -27.14 10.86 -55.85
CA VAL A 61 -26.07 11.72 -56.36
C VAL A 61 -24.74 11.31 -55.73
N GLY A 62 -23.97 10.52 -56.46
CA GLY A 62 -22.66 10.06 -56.02
C GLY A 62 -21.56 11.11 -56.23
N LEU A 63 -20.36 10.83 -55.67
CA LEU A 63 -19.18 11.70 -55.76
C LEU A 63 -18.82 12.09 -57.19
N ARG A 64 -19.01 11.17 -58.17
CA ARG A 64 -18.73 11.41 -59.59
C ARG A 64 -19.67 12.45 -60.19
N GLU A 65 -20.94 12.42 -59.84
CA GLU A 65 -21.94 13.37 -60.35
C GLU A 65 -21.77 14.72 -59.70
N MET A 66 -21.50 14.76 -58.38
CA MET A 66 -21.17 16.00 -57.69
C MET A 66 -19.92 16.68 -58.25
N SER A 67 -18.88 15.93 -58.58
CA SER A 67 -17.70 16.52 -59.23
C SER A 67 -17.99 17.18 -60.56
N LYS A 68 -18.94 16.63 -61.36
CA LYS A 68 -19.39 17.24 -62.59
C LYS A 68 -20.21 18.52 -62.35
N ILE A 69 -21.12 18.50 -61.37
CA ILE A 69 -21.92 19.65 -60.97
C ILE A 69 -21.05 20.81 -60.54
N ILE A 70 -20.07 20.51 -59.64
CA ILE A 70 -19.12 21.51 -59.17
C ILE A 70 -18.26 22.07 -60.28
N ALA A 71 -17.81 21.23 -61.21
CA ALA A 71 -16.99 21.66 -62.36
C ALA A 71 -17.76 22.49 -63.34
N SER A 72 -19.09 22.34 -63.47
CA SER A 72 -19.96 23.12 -64.36
C SER A 72 -20.63 24.32 -63.70
N SER A 73 -20.43 24.50 -62.38
CA SER A 73 -21.08 25.58 -61.64
C SER A 73 -20.42 26.93 -61.92
N THR A 74 -21.25 27.93 -62.18
CA THR A 74 -20.83 29.34 -62.42
C THR A 74 -20.97 30.20 -61.16
N SER A 75 -21.57 29.63 -60.07
CA SER A 75 -21.86 30.34 -58.88
C SER A 75 -20.93 29.81 -57.70
N LEU A 76 -20.30 30.75 -57.00
CA LEU A 76 -19.52 30.44 -55.83
C LEU A 76 -20.37 29.69 -54.80
N TYR A 77 -21.66 30.05 -54.67
CA TYR A 77 -22.58 29.41 -53.71
C TYR A 77 -22.81 27.93 -54.07
N GLU A 78 -23.07 27.58 -55.34
CA GLU A 78 -23.24 26.20 -55.79
C GLU A 78 -21.99 25.36 -55.58
N THR A 79 -20.82 25.94 -55.82
CA THR A 79 -19.53 25.30 -55.57
C THR A 79 -19.33 24.97 -54.09
N VAL A 80 -19.58 25.93 -53.19
CA VAL A 80 -19.45 25.73 -51.71
C VAL A 80 -20.45 24.69 -51.22
N VAL A 81 -21.71 24.76 -51.62
CA VAL A 81 -22.74 23.79 -51.24
C VAL A 81 -22.42 22.40 -51.77
N GLY A 82 -21.89 22.29 -52.99
CA GLY A 82 -21.46 21.03 -53.59
C GLY A 82 -20.33 20.35 -52.78
N TYR A 83 -19.33 21.11 -52.40
CA TYR A 83 -18.26 20.57 -51.51
C TYR A 83 -18.80 20.19 -50.12
N ALA A 84 -19.65 21.01 -49.52
CA ALA A 84 -20.29 20.70 -48.25
C ALA A 84 -21.11 19.42 -48.32
N TYR A 85 -21.90 19.24 -49.38
CA TYR A 85 -22.67 18.01 -49.62
C TYR A 85 -21.77 16.79 -49.80
N THR A 86 -20.69 16.91 -50.56
CA THR A 86 -19.70 15.84 -50.74
C THR A 86 -19.08 15.40 -49.40
N LEU A 87 -18.73 16.35 -48.54
CA LEU A 87 -18.23 16.09 -47.20
C LEU A 87 -19.27 15.37 -46.32
N VAL A 88 -20.52 15.82 -46.38
CA VAL A 88 -21.64 15.23 -45.62
C VAL A 88 -21.92 13.80 -46.05
N ILE A 89 -21.95 13.50 -47.37
CA ILE A 89 -22.10 12.12 -47.86
C ILE A 89 -20.98 11.20 -47.37
N PHE A 90 -19.75 11.70 -47.27
CA PHE A 90 -18.63 10.92 -46.77
C PHE A 90 -18.73 10.63 -45.28
N ILE A 91 -19.22 11.59 -44.49
CA ILE A 91 -19.31 11.47 -43.01
C ILE A 91 -20.58 10.73 -42.57
N ALA A 92 -21.68 10.80 -43.30
CA ALA A 92 -22.97 10.19 -42.91
C ALA A 92 -22.89 8.69 -42.58
N PRO A 93 -22.25 7.84 -43.40
CA PRO A 93 -22.08 6.43 -43.08
C PRO A 93 -21.25 6.17 -41.83
N LEU A 94 -20.24 7.02 -41.54
CA LEU A 94 -19.44 6.92 -40.33
C LEU A 94 -20.29 7.20 -39.09
N CYS A 95 -21.20 8.18 -39.17
CA CYS A 95 -22.16 8.43 -38.07
C CYS A 95 -23.07 7.24 -37.80
N THR A 96 -23.58 6.61 -38.89
CA THR A 96 -24.38 5.37 -38.76
C THR A 96 -23.57 4.24 -38.15
N ALA A 97 -22.34 4.02 -38.56
CA ALA A 97 -21.45 3.02 -37.99
C ALA A 97 -21.20 3.27 -36.49
N VAL A 98 -20.98 4.52 -36.10
CA VAL A 98 -20.83 4.92 -34.68
C VAL A 98 -22.12 4.71 -33.89
N ALA A 99 -23.29 5.04 -34.47
CA ALA A 99 -24.58 4.83 -33.83
C ALA A 99 -24.86 3.33 -33.63
N VAL A 100 -24.67 2.51 -34.65
CA VAL A 100 -24.81 1.05 -34.58
C VAL A 100 -23.82 0.46 -33.54
N TYR A 101 -22.57 0.88 -33.59
CA TYR A 101 -21.58 0.46 -32.56
C TYR A 101 -22.03 0.82 -31.14
N THR A 102 -22.60 2.03 -30.97
CA THR A 102 -23.07 2.48 -29.64
C THR A 102 -24.27 1.66 -29.15
N VAL A 103 -25.20 1.34 -30.05
CA VAL A 103 -26.35 0.48 -29.75
C VAL A 103 -25.87 -0.94 -29.41
N ILE A 104 -25.02 -1.53 -30.21
CA ILE A 104 -24.43 -2.85 -29.98
C ILE A 104 -23.69 -2.88 -28.65
N LYS A 105 -22.88 -1.87 -28.36
CA LYS A 105 -22.16 -1.74 -27.09
C LYS A 105 -23.09 -1.64 -25.86
N ASN A 106 -24.26 -1.03 -26.01
CA ASN A 106 -25.22 -0.85 -24.91
C ASN A 106 -26.16 -2.05 -24.72
N VAL A 107 -26.53 -2.72 -25.80
CA VAL A 107 -27.47 -3.87 -25.80
C VAL A 107 -26.72 -5.18 -25.59
N PHE A 108 -25.55 -5.31 -26.20
CA PHE A 108 -24.67 -6.46 -26.01
C PHE A 108 -23.38 -5.96 -25.34
N PRO A 109 -23.04 -6.42 -24.14
CA PRO A 109 -21.77 -6.13 -23.50
C PRO A 109 -20.64 -6.88 -24.24
N ILE A 110 -20.47 -6.57 -25.51
CA ILE A 110 -19.39 -7.09 -26.34
C ILE A 110 -18.10 -6.48 -25.79
N LYS A 111 -17.13 -7.32 -25.55
CA LYS A 111 -15.76 -6.97 -25.25
C LYS A 111 -15.33 -5.85 -26.17
N SER A 112 -15.08 -4.66 -25.66
CA SER A 112 -14.81 -3.49 -26.50
C SER A 112 -13.67 -3.77 -27.46
N VAL A 113 -13.78 -3.30 -28.70
CA VAL A 113 -12.77 -3.48 -29.77
C VAL A 113 -11.37 -2.99 -29.36
N LYS A 114 -11.26 -2.13 -28.34
CA LYS A 114 -10.00 -1.76 -27.70
C LYS A 114 -9.16 -2.97 -27.25
N TRP A 115 -9.79 -4.12 -27.04
CA TRP A 115 -9.14 -5.39 -26.71
C TRP A 115 -8.25 -5.95 -27.83
N LEU A 116 -8.45 -5.56 -29.05
CA LEU A 116 -7.74 -6.12 -30.21
C LEU A 116 -6.42 -5.39 -30.52
N PHE A 117 -6.27 -4.15 -30.11
CA PHE A 117 -5.25 -3.28 -30.69
C PHE A 117 -4.18 -2.71 -29.75
N ILE A 118 -4.20 -2.98 -28.41
CA ILE A 118 -3.25 -2.36 -27.52
C ILE A 118 -2.50 -3.42 -26.70
N ASN A 119 -1.18 -3.43 -26.81
CA ASN A 119 -0.26 -4.15 -25.90
C ASN A 119 -0.27 -3.44 -24.55
N GLU A 120 -1.32 -3.62 -23.75
CA GLU A 120 -1.46 -3.04 -22.42
C GLU A 120 -1.11 -4.06 -21.33
N ARG A 121 -0.66 -3.55 -20.22
CA ARG A 121 -0.38 -4.31 -19.00
C ARG A 121 -1.64 -5.03 -18.53
N ASN A 122 -1.61 -6.36 -18.47
CA ASN A 122 -2.73 -7.16 -18.00
C ASN A 122 -2.58 -7.49 -16.51
N ILE A 123 -3.66 -7.28 -15.78
CA ILE A 123 -3.77 -7.58 -14.35
C ILE A 123 -4.87 -8.63 -14.19
N VAL A 124 -4.58 -9.72 -13.50
CA VAL A 124 -5.57 -10.75 -13.20
C VAL A 124 -5.91 -10.71 -11.72
N VAL A 125 -7.19 -10.57 -11.38
CA VAL A 125 -7.69 -10.47 -10.00
C VAL A 125 -8.58 -11.67 -9.70
N PHE A 126 -8.25 -12.41 -8.65
CA PHE A 126 -9.04 -13.54 -8.15
C PHE A 126 -9.86 -13.11 -6.94
N GLY A 127 -11.16 -13.40 -6.99
CA GLY A 127 -12.16 -12.95 -6.03
C GLY A 127 -12.76 -11.58 -6.40
N TYR A 128 -14.03 -11.34 -5.96
CA TYR A 128 -14.72 -10.07 -6.19
C TYR A 128 -15.53 -9.68 -4.95
N ASN A 129 -14.94 -8.84 -4.13
CA ASN A 129 -15.50 -8.32 -2.89
C ASN A 129 -15.35 -6.78 -2.85
N ASP A 130 -15.73 -6.15 -1.76
CA ASP A 130 -15.68 -4.69 -1.65
C ASP A 130 -14.27 -4.12 -1.78
N ALA A 131 -13.23 -4.83 -1.33
CA ALA A 131 -11.84 -4.41 -1.53
C ALA A 131 -11.47 -4.41 -3.02
N VAL A 132 -11.87 -5.45 -3.77
CA VAL A 132 -11.64 -5.52 -5.23
C VAL A 132 -12.45 -4.48 -5.98
N LYS A 133 -13.71 -4.21 -5.60
CA LYS A 133 -14.53 -3.12 -6.17
C LYS A 133 -13.79 -1.78 -6.07
N ARG A 134 -13.16 -1.53 -4.92
CA ARG A 134 -12.36 -0.31 -4.67
C ARG A 134 -11.11 -0.28 -5.52
N LEU A 135 -10.30 -1.35 -5.52
CA LEU A 135 -9.10 -1.47 -6.37
C LEU A 135 -9.42 -1.19 -7.83
N VAL A 136 -10.45 -1.81 -8.35
CA VAL A 136 -10.88 -1.66 -9.75
C VAL A 136 -11.36 -0.24 -10.05
N SER A 137 -11.94 0.46 -9.07
CA SER A 137 -12.39 1.86 -9.24
C SER A 137 -11.22 2.84 -9.41
N THR A 138 -10.02 2.49 -8.92
CA THR A 138 -8.80 3.31 -9.00
C THR A 138 -7.93 3.00 -10.22
N ARG A 139 -8.40 2.12 -11.12
CA ARG A 139 -7.63 1.73 -12.32
C ARG A 139 -7.33 2.91 -13.25
N GLU A 140 -6.19 2.87 -13.88
CA GLU A 140 -5.84 3.77 -14.97
C GLU A 140 -6.45 3.31 -16.30
N ALA A 141 -6.63 4.24 -17.23
CA ALA A 141 -7.28 3.96 -18.54
C ALA A 141 -6.54 2.90 -19.38
N LYS A 142 -5.23 2.74 -19.16
CA LYS A 142 -4.37 1.81 -19.92
C LYS A 142 -4.27 0.41 -19.30
N GLN A 143 -4.80 0.19 -18.08
CA GLN A 143 -4.73 -1.10 -17.41
C GLN A 143 -5.90 -2.01 -17.83
N ARG A 144 -5.60 -3.23 -18.23
CA ARG A 144 -6.60 -4.27 -18.50
C ARG A 144 -6.73 -5.16 -17.28
N ILE A 145 -7.97 -5.31 -16.81
CA ILE A 145 -8.27 -6.12 -15.64
C ILE A 145 -9.13 -7.31 -16.07
N HIS A 146 -8.70 -8.49 -15.64
CA HIS A 146 -9.45 -9.74 -15.71
C HIS A 146 -9.87 -10.13 -14.30
N ILE A 147 -11.17 -10.27 -14.04
CA ILE A 147 -11.67 -10.77 -12.75
C ILE A 147 -12.07 -12.23 -12.92
N VAL A 148 -11.56 -13.06 -12.00
CA VAL A 148 -11.84 -14.49 -11.92
C VAL A 148 -12.60 -14.75 -10.62
N ASP A 149 -13.90 -15.02 -10.72
CA ASP A 149 -14.74 -15.37 -9.57
C ASP A 149 -15.98 -16.14 -10.02
N ALA A 150 -16.14 -17.35 -9.50
CA ALA A 150 -17.28 -18.22 -9.82
C ALA A 150 -18.60 -17.74 -9.19
N THR A 151 -18.54 -16.91 -8.15
CA THR A 151 -19.70 -16.49 -7.35
C THR A 151 -20.37 -15.21 -7.82
N LEU A 152 -19.79 -14.54 -8.84
CA LEU A 152 -20.29 -13.27 -9.37
C LEU A 152 -21.78 -13.38 -9.80
N SER A 153 -22.59 -12.45 -9.32
CA SER A 153 -23.94 -12.28 -9.78
C SER A 153 -23.99 -11.77 -11.24
N GLN A 154 -25.08 -12.02 -11.93
CA GLN A 154 -25.27 -11.54 -13.31
C GLN A 154 -25.25 -10.01 -13.40
N ALA A 155 -25.78 -9.31 -12.39
CA ALA A 155 -25.76 -7.84 -12.35
C ALA A 155 -24.34 -7.28 -12.22
N GLU A 156 -23.51 -7.87 -11.37
CA GLU A 156 -22.11 -7.50 -11.20
C GLU A 156 -21.30 -7.76 -12.47
N GLU A 157 -21.49 -8.92 -13.10
CA GLU A 157 -20.85 -9.26 -14.38
C GLU A 157 -21.17 -8.21 -15.45
N ILE A 158 -22.44 -7.87 -15.64
CA ILE A 158 -22.86 -6.85 -16.61
C ILE A 158 -22.24 -5.50 -16.31
N ASN A 159 -22.18 -5.11 -15.03
CA ASN A 159 -21.59 -3.84 -14.63
C ASN A 159 -20.08 -3.80 -14.91
N LEU A 160 -19.36 -4.88 -14.61
CA LEU A 160 -17.93 -5.01 -14.88
C LEU A 160 -17.63 -4.96 -16.38
N LEU A 161 -18.37 -5.71 -17.19
CA LEU A 161 -18.25 -5.72 -18.65
C LEU A 161 -18.53 -4.33 -19.26
N LYS A 162 -19.55 -3.60 -18.77
CA LYS A 162 -19.83 -2.21 -19.17
C LYS A 162 -18.67 -1.27 -18.89
N ASN A 163 -17.95 -1.54 -17.79
CA ASN A 163 -16.76 -0.79 -17.44
C ASN A 163 -15.49 -1.26 -18.18
N GLY A 164 -15.58 -2.22 -19.10
CA GLY A 164 -14.45 -2.72 -19.88
C GLY A 164 -13.51 -3.64 -19.09
N ILE A 165 -14.04 -4.35 -18.10
CA ILE A 165 -13.34 -5.34 -17.29
C ILE A 165 -13.76 -6.72 -17.77
N ALA A 166 -12.81 -7.62 -17.99
CA ALA A 166 -13.09 -8.99 -18.37
C ALA A 166 -13.49 -9.82 -17.17
N VAL A 167 -14.51 -10.64 -17.34
CA VAL A 167 -15.04 -11.51 -16.27
C VAL A 167 -14.94 -12.96 -16.68
N HIS A 168 -14.46 -13.79 -15.75
CA HIS A 168 -14.34 -15.25 -15.90
C HIS A 168 -15.03 -15.91 -14.71
N LYS A 169 -16.23 -16.46 -14.94
CA LYS A 169 -17.05 -17.15 -13.91
C LYS A 169 -16.66 -18.62 -13.85
N GLU A 170 -15.46 -18.88 -13.37
CA GLU A 170 -14.92 -20.24 -13.31
C GLU A 170 -14.28 -20.49 -11.95
N ASP A 171 -14.51 -21.68 -11.42
CA ASP A 171 -13.72 -22.19 -10.29
C ASP A 171 -12.41 -22.78 -10.83
N CYS A 172 -11.37 -21.95 -10.83
CA CYS A 172 -10.06 -22.31 -11.38
C CYS A 172 -9.36 -23.43 -10.62
N LEU A 173 -9.69 -23.65 -9.34
CA LEU A 173 -9.07 -24.67 -8.50
C LEU A 173 -9.47 -26.09 -8.93
N ASN A 174 -10.63 -26.25 -9.54
CA ASN A 174 -11.13 -27.52 -10.06
C ASN A 174 -10.62 -27.86 -11.46
N LEU A 175 -9.90 -26.94 -12.12
CA LEU A 175 -9.36 -27.17 -13.46
C LEU A 175 -8.05 -27.95 -13.43
N LYS A 176 -7.90 -28.90 -14.39
CA LYS A 176 -6.70 -29.74 -14.52
C LYS A 176 -6.30 -29.89 -16.01
N GLY A 177 -5.01 -30.13 -16.24
CA GLY A 177 -4.47 -30.44 -17.55
C GLY A 177 -4.89 -29.42 -18.63
N LYS A 178 -5.43 -29.91 -19.75
CA LYS A 178 -5.83 -29.08 -20.90
C LYS A 178 -6.86 -27.99 -20.54
N GLN A 179 -7.71 -28.21 -19.54
CA GLN A 179 -8.68 -27.20 -19.10
C GLN A 179 -8.00 -26.01 -18.40
N LEU A 180 -7.00 -26.29 -17.57
CA LEU A 180 -6.20 -25.25 -16.91
C LEU A 180 -5.38 -24.44 -17.93
N ALA A 181 -4.76 -25.11 -18.91
CA ALA A 181 -4.04 -24.43 -19.99
C ALA A 181 -4.96 -23.53 -20.84
N LYS A 182 -6.19 -24.01 -21.15
CA LYS A 182 -7.20 -23.21 -21.86
C LYS A 182 -7.68 -22.00 -21.04
N PHE A 183 -7.85 -22.18 -19.73
CA PHE A 183 -8.17 -21.10 -18.81
C PHE A 183 -7.05 -20.03 -18.79
N ALA A 184 -5.79 -20.45 -18.65
CA ALA A 184 -4.64 -19.54 -18.69
C ALA A 184 -4.59 -18.71 -20.00
N SER A 185 -4.91 -19.33 -21.12
CA SER A 185 -4.99 -18.63 -22.42
C SER A 185 -6.13 -17.59 -22.43
N ARG A 186 -7.31 -17.90 -21.84
CA ARG A 186 -8.45 -16.98 -21.78
C ARG A 186 -8.19 -15.74 -20.92
N ILE A 187 -7.54 -15.89 -19.79
CA ILE A 187 -7.13 -14.78 -18.93
C ILE A 187 -5.87 -14.07 -19.47
N LYS A 188 -5.34 -14.49 -20.63
CA LYS A 188 -4.14 -13.95 -21.26
C LYS A 188 -2.90 -13.96 -20.35
N LEU A 189 -2.70 -15.04 -19.63
CA LEU A 189 -1.67 -15.15 -18.60
C LEU A 189 -0.26 -14.84 -19.13
N ARG A 190 0.04 -15.19 -20.40
CA ARG A 190 1.34 -14.87 -21.04
C ARG A 190 1.68 -13.37 -21.09
N ASN A 191 0.65 -12.52 -21.07
CA ASN A 191 0.79 -11.07 -21.13
C ASN A 191 0.48 -10.41 -19.77
N THR A 192 0.28 -11.23 -18.73
CA THR A 192 -0.02 -10.78 -17.37
C THR A 192 1.28 -10.47 -16.66
N THR A 193 1.33 -9.34 -16.01
CA THR A 193 2.46 -8.88 -15.19
C THR A 193 2.15 -8.98 -13.70
N GLU A 194 0.89 -8.79 -13.31
CA GLU A 194 0.43 -8.83 -11.93
C GLU A 194 -0.75 -9.77 -11.75
N ILE A 195 -0.71 -10.53 -10.65
CA ILE A 195 -1.79 -11.38 -10.18
C ILE A 195 -2.18 -10.93 -8.76
N ILE A 196 -3.44 -10.58 -8.60
CA ILE A 196 -3.99 -10.09 -7.33
C ILE A 196 -4.94 -11.15 -6.78
N LEU A 197 -4.57 -11.76 -5.67
CA LEU A 197 -5.31 -12.80 -4.97
C LEU A 197 -6.05 -12.15 -3.79
N PHE A 198 -7.31 -11.79 -3.97
CA PHE A 198 -8.05 -10.95 -3.03
C PHE A 198 -9.40 -11.55 -2.58
N ASP A 199 -9.51 -12.88 -2.61
CA ASP A 199 -10.63 -13.54 -1.93
C ASP A 199 -10.58 -13.27 -0.42
N GLU A 200 -11.71 -13.30 0.26
CA GLU A 200 -11.77 -13.10 1.72
C GLU A 200 -11.12 -14.25 2.50
N SER A 201 -11.04 -15.42 1.90
CA SER A 201 -10.39 -16.60 2.46
C SER A 201 -8.91 -16.63 2.10
N SER A 202 -8.03 -16.45 3.09
CA SER A 202 -6.57 -16.59 2.93
C SER A 202 -6.19 -17.98 2.41
N ALA A 203 -6.88 -19.05 2.85
CA ALA A 203 -6.65 -20.41 2.38
C ALA A 203 -6.98 -20.58 0.89
N LYS A 204 -8.05 -19.94 0.40
CA LYS A 204 -8.39 -19.95 -1.02
C LYS A 204 -7.36 -19.20 -1.85
N ASN A 205 -6.90 -18.04 -1.38
CA ASN A 205 -5.82 -17.28 -2.00
C ASN A 205 -4.54 -18.13 -2.11
N PHE A 206 -4.20 -18.85 -1.05
CA PHE A 206 -3.05 -19.77 -1.06
C PHE A 206 -3.22 -20.90 -2.07
N SER A 207 -4.37 -21.54 -2.11
CA SER A 207 -4.65 -22.60 -3.07
C SER A 207 -4.53 -22.11 -4.53
N VAL A 208 -4.98 -20.87 -4.81
CA VAL A 208 -4.78 -20.25 -6.12
C VAL A 208 -3.30 -19.97 -6.37
N TYR A 209 -2.54 -19.48 -5.38
CA TYR A 209 -1.10 -19.28 -5.50
C TYR A 209 -0.38 -20.61 -5.83
N GLN A 210 -0.69 -21.68 -5.11
CA GLN A 210 -0.14 -23.03 -5.38
C GLN A 210 -0.47 -23.54 -6.79
N MET A 211 -1.65 -23.20 -7.33
CA MET A 211 -2.03 -23.58 -8.70
C MET A 211 -1.01 -23.09 -9.74
N PHE A 212 -0.41 -21.91 -9.54
CA PHE A 212 0.59 -21.36 -10.46
C PHE A 212 1.94 -22.08 -10.42
N HIS A 213 2.16 -23.00 -9.49
CA HIS A 213 3.35 -23.87 -9.44
C HIS A 213 3.14 -25.22 -10.12
N LYS A 214 1.95 -25.48 -10.71
CA LYS A 214 1.70 -26.70 -11.48
C LYS A 214 2.43 -26.69 -12.82
N GLU A 215 2.82 -27.86 -13.31
CA GLU A 215 3.58 -28.02 -14.56
C GLU A 215 2.92 -27.35 -15.77
N GLU A 216 1.57 -27.41 -15.86
CA GLU A 216 0.82 -26.79 -16.95
C GLU A 216 0.98 -25.26 -17.05
N LEU A 217 1.40 -24.61 -15.96
CA LEU A 217 1.60 -23.16 -15.88
C LEU A 217 3.08 -22.77 -15.70
N LYS A 218 3.98 -23.73 -15.58
CA LYS A 218 5.40 -23.53 -15.25
C LYS A 218 6.11 -22.61 -16.24
N GLU A 219 5.92 -22.83 -17.55
CA GLU A 219 6.53 -21.99 -18.59
C GLU A 219 6.07 -20.51 -18.52
N ILE A 220 4.83 -20.31 -18.07
CA ILE A 220 4.24 -18.98 -17.95
C ILE A 220 4.74 -18.29 -16.66
N SER A 221 4.95 -19.07 -15.63
CA SER A 221 5.38 -18.60 -14.31
C SER A 221 6.85 -18.14 -14.27
N GLN A 222 7.67 -18.53 -15.23
CA GLN A 222 9.08 -18.13 -15.35
C GLN A 222 9.29 -16.67 -15.80
N LYS A 223 8.23 -15.91 -16.11
CA LYS A 223 8.30 -14.56 -16.68
C LYS A 223 8.17 -13.42 -15.67
N GLY A 224 8.63 -13.58 -14.44
CA GLY A 224 8.65 -12.47 -13.46
C GLY A 224 7.25 -11.96 -13.07
N LEU A 225 6.29 -12.87 -12.89
CA LEU A 225 4.96 -12.53 -12.39
C LEU A 225 5.04 -12.03 -10.95
N LYS A 226 4.39 -10.89 -10.68
CA LYS A 226 4.20 -10.38 -9.32
C LYS A 226 2.85 -10.83 -8.77
N PHE A 227 2.87 -11.39 -7.55
CA PHE A 227 1.68 -11.80 -6.84
C PHE A 227 1.42 -10.87 -5.66
N PHE A 228 0.21 -10.35 -5.57
CA PHE A 228 -0.28 -9.61 -4.41
C PHE A 228 -1.35 -10.47 -3.75
N CYS A 229 -1.08 -10.96 -2.55
CA CYS A 229 -1.94 -11.91 -1.87
C CYS A 229 -2.54 -11.29 -0.62
N ARG A 230 -3.87 -11.14 -0.58
CA ARG A 230 -4.57 -10.76 0.65
C ARG A 230 -4.47 -11.89 1.65
N CYS A 231 -3.86 -11.62 2.78
CA CYS A 231 -3.75 -12.52 3.91
C CYS A 231 -3.89 -11.74 5.21
N GLU A 232 -4.97 -12.00 5.94
CA GLU A 232 -5.26 -11.35 7.22
C GLU A 232 -5.10 -12.32 8.41
N ASP A 233 -4.74 -13.58 8.11
CA ASP A 233 -4.47 -14.62 9.08
C ASP A 233 -2.96 -14.86 9.16
N GLU A 234 -2.36 -14.58 10.31
CA GLU A 234 -0.91 -14.67 10.49
C GLU A 234 -0.39 -16.11 10.44
N GLY A 235 -1.18 -17.08 10.88
CA GLY A 235 -0.80 -18.50 10.76
C GLY A 235 -0.72 -18.93 9.31
N MET A 236 -1.73 -18.57 8.52
CA MET A 236 -1.73 -18.85 7.07
C MET A 236 -0.62 -18.08 6.35
N LYS A 237 -0.35 -16.83 6.74
CA LYS A 237 0.73 -16.02 6.17
C LYS A 237 2.09 -16.72 6.35
N ARG A 238 2.38 -17.25 7.54
CA ARG A 238 3.61 -18.02 7.81
C ARG A 238 3.73 -19.23 6.90
N ILE A 239 2.66 -20.01 6.76
CA ILE A 239 2.65 -21.19 5.86
C ILE A 239 2.93 -20.77 4.41
N MET A 240 2.36 -19.64 3.97
CA MET A 240 2.59 -19.12 2.62
C MET A 240 4.01 -18.58 2.44
N GLU A 241 4.58 -17.93 3.45
CA GLU A 241 5.96 -17.45 3.46
C GLU A 241 6.94 -18.62 3.33
N ASP A 242 6.77 -19.64 4.16
CA ASP A 242 7.60 -20.86 4.13
C ASP A 242 7.51 -21.56 2.77
N TYR A 243 6.29 -21.73 2.24
CA TYR A 243 6.09 -22.30 0.91
C TYR A 243 6.71 -21.44 -0.19
N HIS A 244 6.60 -20.12 -0.13
CA HIS A 244 7.21 -19.21 -1.09
C HIS A 244 8.73 -19.30 -1.04
N ASP A 245 9.34 -19.28 0.15
CA ASP A 245 10.79 -19.35 0.32
C ASP A 245 11.35 -20.70 -0.17
N GLU A 246 10.62 -21.79 0.02
CA GLU A 246 10.95 -23.10 -0.55
C GLU A 246 10.94 -23.08 -2.10
N LYS A 247 10.01 -22.35 -2.71
CA LYS A 247 9.82 -22.23 -4.17
C LYS A 247 10.48 -21.01 -4.81
N ARG A 248 11.22 -20.21 -4.04
CA ARG A 248 11.80 -18.92 -4.46
C ARG A 248 12.60 -18.97 -5.77
N LEU A 249 13.29 -20.07 -6.04
CA LEU A 249 14.09 -20.26 -7.27
C LEU A 249 13.24 -20.33 -8.54
N GLU A 250 11.93 -20.45 -8.45
CA GLU A 250 11.01 -20.47 -9.58
C GLU A 250 10.58 -19.06 -10.03
N ALA A 251 11.27 -18.01 -9.58
CA ALA A 251 11.19 -16.62 -10.05
C ALA A 251 9.78 -15.97 -9.98
N LYS A 252 9.04 -16.19 -8.92
CA LYS A 252 7.78 -15.50 -8.62
C LYS A 252 7.98 -14.55 -7.46
N ASP A 253 7.49 -13.35 -7.59
CA ASP A 253 7.49 -12.38 -6.49
C ASP A 253 6.15 -12.41 -5.78
N LEU A 254 6.16 -12.49 -4.45
CA LEU A 254 4.97 -12.55 -3.61
C LEU A 254 4.98 -11.43 -2.59
N GLU A 255 3.91 -10.64 -2.57
CA GLU A 255 3.66 -9.59 -1.60
C GLU A 255 2.37 -9.89 -0.83
N PHE A 256 2.45 -9.90 0.50
CA PHE A 256 1.26 -10.04 1.35
C PHE A 256 0.61 -8.69 1.60
N ILE A 257 -0.71 -8.68 1.50
CA ILE A 257 -1.53 -7.49 1.71
C ILE A 257 -2.52 -7.78 2.84
N SER A 258 -2.34 -7.10 3.96
CA SER A 258 -3.31 -7.05 5.05
C SER A 258 -3.96 -5.66 5.07
N ILE A 259 -5.27 -5.58 4.86
CA ILE A 259 -5.98 -4.30 4.86
C ILE A 259 -5.92 -3.62 6.23
N PRO A 260 -6.10 -4.32 7.37
CA PRO A 260 -5.88 -3.72 8.68
C PRO A 260 -4.46 -3.20 8.88
N GLU A 261 -3.44 -3.93 8.44
CA GLU A 261 -2.05 -3.50 8.52
C GLU A 261 -1.79 -2.23 7.71
N LEU A 262 -2.26 -2.16 6.46
CA LEU A 262 -2.12 -0.97 5.62
C LEU A 262 -2.78 0.27 6.25
N ARG A 263 -3.95 0.09 6.89
CA ARG A 263 -4.64 1.19 7.59
C ARG A 263 -3.84 1.71 8.77
N ILE A 264 -3.30 0.81 9.59
CA ILE A 264 -2.48 1.19 10.74
C ILE A 264 -1.19 1.86 10.28
N LYS A 265 -0.52 1.33 9.25
CA LYS A 265 0.67 1.97 8.66
C LYS A 265 0.39 3.39 8.18
N ALA A 266 -0.66 3.59 7.40
CA ALA A 266 -1.07 4.91 6.93
C ALA A 266 -1.50 5.85 8.07
N MET A 267 -2.08 5.32 9.14
CA MET A 267 -2.39 6.06 10.34
C MET A 267 -1.11 6.53 11.04
N LEU A 268 -0.18 5.61 11.28
CA LEU A 268 1.07 5.90 12.00
C LEU A 268 2.05 6.76 11.18
N GLU A 269 1.95 6.76 9.86
CA GLU A 269 2.70 7.69 9.00
C GLU A 269 2.25 9.15 9.21
N LYS A 270 0.95 9.38 9.40
CA LYS A 270 0.37 10.72 9.61
C LYS A 270 0.35 11.15 11.08
N HIS A 271 0.12 10.19 11.95
CA HIS A 271 -0.02 10.36 13.39
C HIS A 271 0.86 9.33 14.10
N PRO A 272 2.19 9.51 14.08
CA PRO A 272 3.13 8.55 14.65
C PRO A 272 3.01 8.48 16.17
N LEU A 273 3.37 7.36 16.76
CA LEU A 273 3.35 7.14 18.21
C LEU A 273 4.29 8.10 18.97
N HIS A 274 5.28 8.64 18.29
CA HIS A 274 6.27 9.56 18.84
C HIS A 274 5.94 11.05 18.64
N THR A 275 4.72 11.39 18.21
CA THR A 275 4.33 12.79 17.88
C THR A 275 4.65 13.77 19.01
N TYR A 276 4.40 13.36 20.25
CA TYR A 276 4.72 14.13 21.45
C TYR A 276 6.19 14.55 21.55
N HIS A 277 7.09 13.66 21.16
CA HIS A 277 8.55 13.89 21.27
C HIS A 277 9.08 14.65 20.05
N SER A 278 8.49 14.45 18.88
CA SER A 278 9.00 14.99 17.61
C SER A 278 8.96 16.53 17.57
N SER A 279 7.87 17.15 18.03
CA SER A 279 7.69 18.60 18.00
C SER A 279 8.72 19.35 18.83
N VAL A 280 9.18 18.73 19.93
CA VAL A 280 10.14 19.34 20.86
C VAL A 280 11.59 19.06 20.45
N TYR A 281 11.85 17.87 19.88
CA TYR A 281 13.23 17.39 19.67
C TYR A 281 13.81 17.73 18.30
N MET A 282 13.00 17.69 17.24
CA MET A 282 13.48 17.97 15.88
C MET A 282 13.98 19.40 15.66
N GLU A 283 13.55 20.33 16.50
CA GLU A 283 14.00 21.74 16.45
C GLU A 283 15.32 21.99 17.19
N LYS A 284 15.87 20.97 17.88
CA LYS A 284 17.10 21.14 18.67
C LYS A 284 18.34 21.18 17.80
N GLU A 285 19.28 22.00 18.24
CA GLU A 285 20.60 22.08 17.63
C GLU A 285 21.57 21.01 18.15
N LYS A 286 21.42 20.62 19.43
CA LYS A 286 22.33 19.69 20.11
C LYS A 286 21.61 18.45 20.62
N TRP A 287 22.35 17.34 20.60
CA TRP A 287 21.93 16.07 21.17
C TRP A 287 21.85 16.15 22.70
N ASN A 288 20.77 15.65 23.30
CA ASN A 288 20.60 15.55 24.74
C ASN A 288 20.20 14.12 25.15
N THR A 289 21.16 13.33 25.59
CA THR A 289 20.97 11.92 25.97
C THR A 289 20.03 11.75 27.17
N GLU A 290 20.08 12.63 28.16
CA GLU A 290 19.26 12.51 29.38
C GLU A 290 17.79 12.74 29.08
N GLU A 291 17.49 13.73 28.25
CA GLU A 291 16.09 13.98 27.82
C GLU A 291 15.57 12.83 26.94
N TYR A 292 16.37 12.36 26.00
CA TYR A 292 16.01 11.26 25.11
C TYR A 292 15.65 9.97 25.87
N LYS A 293 16.37 9.62 26.91
CA LYS A 293 16.11 8.44 27.74
C LYS A 293 14.82 8.52 28.57
N THR A 294 14.27 9.72 28.78
CA THR A 294 13.02 9.90 29.53
C THR A 294 11.76 9.68 28.68
N TRP A 295 11.88 9.46 27.39
CA TRP A 295 10.74 9.25 26.51
C TRP A 295 10.09 7.89 26.76
N ASN A 296 8.76 7.88 26.88
CA ASN A 296 7.99 6.68 27.14
C ASN A 296 6.78 6.62 26.22
N LEU A 297 6.28 5.41 25.94
CA LEU A 297 5.01 5.19 25.25
C LEU A 297 4.02 4.57 26.23
N HIS A 298 2.86 5.21 26.42
CA HIS A 298 1.70 4.61 27.07
C HIS A 298 0.51 4.65 26.11
N LEU A 299 0.22 3.51 25.50
CA LEU A 299 -0.80 3.36 24.45
C LEU A 299 -2.05 2.67 25.02
N LEU A 300 -3.23 3.27 24.80
CA LEU A 300 -4.51 2.62 25.05
C LEU A 300 -5.15 2.17 23.73
N ILE A 301 -5.43 0.88 23.59
CA ILE A 301 -6.17 0.29 22.47
C ILE A 301 -7.55 -0.13 22.94
N VAL A 302 -8.61 0.49 22.41
CA VAL A 302 -10.01 0.14 22.72
C VAL A 302 -10.61 -0.59 21.53
N GLY A 303 -10.92 -1.88 21.72
CA GLY A 303 -11.34 -2.80 20.67
C GLY A 303 -10.20 -3.62 20.10
N PHE A 304 -10.15 -4.90 20.46
CA PHE A 304 -9.08 -5.83 20.09
C PHE A 304 -9.49 -6.77 18.94
N GLY A 305 -10.19 -6.22 17.94
CA GLY A 305 -10.40 -6.86 16.66
C GLY A 305 -9.14 -6.81 15.78
N ARG A 306 -9.22 -7.24 14.51
CA ARG A 306 -8.07 -7.26 13.59
C ARG A 306 -7.31 -5.92 13.51
N LEU A 307 -8.01 -4.79 13.58
CA LEU A 307 -7.38 -3.48 13.54
C LEU A 307 -6.55 -3.20 14.82
N GLY A 308 -7.13 -3.46 16.00
CA GLY A 308 -6.43 -3.30 17.29
C GLY A 308 -5.25 -4.26 17.42
N GLN A 309 -5.40 -5.51 16.95
CA GLN A 309 -4.30 -6.48 16.92
C GLN A 309 -3.15 -5.99 16.03
N GLN A 310 -3.43 -5.48 14.85
CA GLN A 310 -2.40 -4.92 13.98
C GLN A 310 -1.75 -3.66 14.58
N LEU A 311 -2.51 -2.81 15.26
CA LEU A 311 -1.93 -1.67 15.95
C LEU A 311 -0.95 -2.11 17.05
N LEU A 312 -1.29 -3.13 17.81
CA LEU A 312 -0.40 -3.66 18.84
C LEU A 312 0.90 -4.20 18.24
N LEU A 313 0.83 -4.99 17.16
CA LEU A 313 2.01 -5.49 16.45
C LEU A 313 2.89 -4.35 15.90
N GLN A 314 2.26 -3.32 15.35
CA GLN A 314 2.98 -2.14 14.88
C GLN A 314 3.55 -1.31 16.04
N ALA A 315 2.87 -1.24 17.18
CA ALA A 315 3.36 -0.53 18.36
C ALA A 315 4.62 -1.18 18.96
N MET A 316 4.79 -2.49 18.86
CA MET A 316 6.01 -3.17 19.24
C MET A 316 7.22 -2.69 18.43
N ASN A 317 7.02 -2.39 17.16
CA ASN A 317 8.07 -1.86 16.27
C ASN A 317 8.24 -0.35 16.43
N MET A 318 7.14 0.40 16.37
CA MET A 318 7.11 1.88 16.29
C MET A 318 7.16 2.56 17.66
N GLY A 319 6.89 1.82 18.74
CA GLY A 319 6.89 2.35 20.10
C GLY A 319 8.27 2.41 20.74
N VAL A 320 9.29 1.87 20.10
CA VAL A 320 10.67 1.99 20.53
C VAL A 320 11.19 3.36 20.10
N VAL A 321 11.10 4.33 21.00
CA VAL A 321 11.44 5.73 20.72
C VAL A 321 12.77 6.16 21.36
N SER A 322 13.32 5.36 22.28
CA SER A 322 14.68 5.49 22.81
C SER A 322 15.30 4.13 23.10
N SER A 323 16.57 4.11 23.47
CA SER A 323 17.28 2.87 23.80
C SER A 323 16.72 2.14 25.04
N GLU A 324 16.08 2.87 25.95
CA GLU A 324 15.64 2.36 27.27
C GLU A 324 14.19 2.77 27.62
N ASN A 325 13.38 3.32 26.67
CA ASN A 325 12.04 3.81 27.00
C ASN A 325 11.10 2.70 27.47
N ASP A 326 10.18 3.07 28.37
CA ASP A 326 9.08 2.19 28.73
C ASP A 326 8.02 2.15 27.62
N ILE A 327 7.56 0.95 27.30
CA ILE A 327 6.46 0.70 26.38
C ILE A 327 5.35 -0.01 27.17
N LEU A 328 4.32 0.75 27.50
CA LEU A 328 3.13 0.26 28.18
C LEU A 328 1.94 0.30 27.21
N ILE A 329 1.25 -0.84 27.08
CA ILE A 329 0.12 -0.96 26.18
C ILE A 329 -1.05 -1.56 26.96
N ASP A 330 -2.13 -0.79 27.10
CA ASP A 330 -3.37 -1.25 27.69
C ASP A 330 -4.37 -1.58 26.59
N VAL A 331 -4.91 -2.79 26.59
CA VAL A 331 -5.84 -3.28 25.60
C VAL A 331 -7.17 -3.61 26.25
N VAL A 332 -8.24 -2.95 25.79
CA VAL A 332 -9.60 -3.11 26.31
C VAL A 332 -10.49 -3.78 25.27
N ASP A 333 -11.13 -4.89 25.63
CA ASP A 333 -12.20 -5.50 24.82
C ASP A 333 -13.15 -6.30 25.73
N TYR A 334 -14.41 -6.40 25.34
CA TYR A 334 -15.42 -7.17 26.09
C TYR A 334 -15.28 -8.69 25.93
N ASP A 335 -14.58 -9.14 24.89
CA ASP A 335 -14.36 -10.55 24.58
C ASP A 335 -12.84 -10.89 24.58
N MET A 336 -12.15 -10.36 25.56
CA MET A 336 -10.68 -10.49 25.63
C MET A 336 -10.21 -11.94 25.80
N GLN A 337 -10.97 -12.77 26.51
CA GLN A 337 -10.65 -14.18 26.72
C GLN A 337 -10.43 -14.95 25.41
N ASN A 338 -11.30 -14.76 24.42
CA ASN A 338 -11.19 -15.44 23.13
C ASN A 338 -10.12 -14.81 22.22
N LYS A 339 -9.81 -13.52 22.38
CA LYS A 339 -8.85 -12.81 21.56
C LYS A 339 -7.42 -12.92 22.07
N LYS A 340 -7.25 -13.10 23.36
CA LYS A 340 -5.99 -13.25 24.04
C LYS A 340 -5.23 -14.51 23.58
N SER A 341 -5.92 -15.60 23.30
CA SER A 341 -5.32 -16.82 22.76
C SER A 341 -4.55 -16.61 21.47
N PHE A 342 -4.95 -15.60 20.68
CA PHE A 342 -4.22 -15.18 19.49
C PHE A 342 -2.79 -14.77 19.83
N PHE A 343 -2.57 -14.01 20.91
CA PHE A 343 -1.23 -13.57 21.32
C PHE A 343 -0.40 -14.69 21.94
N ALA A 344 -1.02 -15.57 22.75
CA ALA A 344 -0.32 -16.72 23.30
C ALA A 344 0.27 -17.63 22.21
N THR A 345 -0.39 -17.72 21.05
CA THR A 345 0.12 -18.48 19.89
C THR A 345 1.08 -17.70 19.02
N HIS A 346 1.18 -16.39 19.20
CA HIS A 346 1.97 -15.51 18.34
C HIS A 346 3.38 -15.26 18.87
N PHE A 347 3.53 -15.23 20.18
CA PHE A 347 4.79 -15.00 20.85
C PHE A 347 5.41 -16.32 21.34
N ASN A 348 6.74 -16.35 21.34
CA ASN A 348 7.47 -17.48 21.86
C ASN A 348 7.82 -17.25 23.34
N ASP A 349 7.50 -18.20 24.21
CA ASP A 349 7.67 -18.12 25.67
C ASP A 349 9.14 -17.91 26.12
N ASN A 350 10.11 -18.23 25.28
CA ASN A 350 11.52 -18.01 25.56
C ASN A 350 11.96 -16.56 25.54
N TYR A 351 11.19 -15.69 24.85
CA TYR A 351 11.49 -14.26 24.75
C TYR A 351 10.43 -13.39 25.41
N VAL A 352 9.17 -13.79 25.32
CA VAL A 352 8.02 -13.05 25.84
C VAL A 352 7.33 -13.90 26.90
N LYS A 353 7.21 -13.39 28.11
CA LYS A 353 6.49 -14.07 29.20
C LYS A 353 5.02 -13.64 29.18
N PHE A 354 4.15 -14.61 29.27
CA PHE A 354 2.73 -14.41 29.45
C PHE A 354 2.33 -14.81 30.90
N ASP A 355 1.84 -13.84 31.67
CA ASP A 355 1.31 -14.05 33.02
C ASP A 355 -0.24 -14.09 32.95
N ASP A 356 -0.78 -15.30 32.95
CA ASP A 356 -2.22 -15.53 32.91
C ASP A 356 -2.96 -14.97 34.12
N ALA A 357 -2.33 -15.00 35.30
CA ALA A 357 -2.95 -14.52 36.54
C ALA A 357 -3.16 -13.01 36.53
N LYS A 358 -2.25 -12.27 35.89
CA LYS A 358 -2.33 -10.81 35.75
C LYS A 358 -2.94 -10.34 34.45
N ASN A 359 -3.17 -11.23 33.47
CA ASN A 359 -3.51 -10.88 32.11
C ASN A 359 -2.48 -9.95 31.44
N GLU A 360 -1.20 -10.25 31.64
CA GLU A 360 -0.12 -9.40 31.15
C GLU A 360 0.84 -10.19 30.26
N ILE A 361 1.35 -9.53 29.23
CA ILE A 361 2.53 -9.98 28.48
C ILE A 361 3.67 -9.03 28.81
N GLU A 362 4.82 -9.57 29.13
CA GLU A 362 6.02 -8.80 29.48
C GLU A 362 7.24 -9.37 28.77
N ILE A 363 8.08 -8.49 28.23
CA ILE A 363 9.44 -8.82 27.84
C ILE A 363 10.33 -8.39 29.02
N THR A 364 10.98 -9.36 29.67
CA THR A 364 11.78 -9.09 30.87
C THR A 364 13.04 -8.30 30.55
N SER A 365 13.48 -7.46 31.48
CA SER A 365 14.71 -6.67 31.38
C SER A 365 15.98 -7.52 31.18
N GLU A 366 15.94 -8.79 31.53
CA GLU A 366 17.03 -9.75 31.24
C GLU A 366 17.20 -9.97 29.72
N LYS A 367 16.13 -9.83 28.93
CA LYS A 367 16.12 -10.08 27.49
C LYS A 367 16.01 -8.84 26.62
N ALA A 368 15.61 -7.72 27.19
CA ALA A 368 15.49 -6.45 26.48
C ALA A 368 15.83 -5.28 27.39
N ASP A 369 16.35 -4.20 26.80
CA ASP A 369 16.56 -2.95 27.51
C ASP A 369 15.23 -2.22 27.68
N GLY A 370 15.02 -1.56 28.84
CA GLY A 370 13.77 -0.87 29.18
C GLY A 370 12.58 -1.82 29.49
N THR A 371 11.44 -1.25 29.82
CA THR A 371 10.22 -2.00 30.17
C THR A 371 9.35 -2.18 28.91
N PHE A 372 8.88 -3.41 28.69
CA PHE A 372 7.83 -3.70 27.72
C PHE A 372 6.73 -4.50 28.40
N LYS A 373 5.52 -3.93 28.44
CA LYS A 373 4.38 -4.57 29.09
C LYS A 373 3.08 -4.33 28.33
N ILE A 374 2.29 -5.40 28.12
CA ILE A 374 0.92 -5.33 27.59
C ILE A 374 -0.02 -5.82 28.68
N ARG A 375 -1.06 -5.05 29.00
CA ARG A 375 -2.12 -5.43 29.93
C ARG A 375 -3.43 -5.59 29.20
N PHE A 376 -4.11 -6.71 29.44
CA PHE A 376 -5.37 -7.03 28.80
C PHE A 376 -6.53 -6.83 29.78
N HIS A 377 -7.47 -5.98 29.44
CA HIS A 377 -8.64 -5.66 30.24
C HIS A 377 -9.90 -6.23 29.61
N ASN A 378 -10.49 -7.25 30.24
CA ASN A 378 -11.77 -7.82 29.79
C ASN A 378 -12.91 -7.01 30.40
N MET A 379 -13.39 -6.01 29.69
CA MET A 379 -14.46 -5.13 30.15
C MET A 379 -15.26 -4.53 28.99
N ASP A 380 -16.50 -4.22 29.28
CA ASP A 380 -17.35 -3.47 28.35
C ASP A 380 -17.24 -1.98 28.64
N ILE A 381 -16.90 -1.20 27.62
CA ILE A 381 -16.69 0.26 27.71
C ILE A 381 -17.93 1.05 28.15
N ARG A 382 -19.13 0.45 28.12
CA ARG A 382 -20.38 1.04 28.58
C ARG A 382 -20.49 1.12 30.11
N TYR A 383 -19.65 0.39 30.84
CA TYR A 383 -19.70 0.34 32.29
C TYR A 383 -18.65 1.23 32.95
N GLN A 384 -18.92 1.60 34.20
CA GLN A 384 -18.06 2.47 35.01
C GLN A 384 -16.62 1.95 35.13
N GLN A 385 -16.40 0.67 34.97
CA GLN A 385 -15.05 0.05 35.01
C GLN A 385 -14.11 0.68 33.99
N PHE A 386 -14.61 1.04 32.80
CA PHE A 386 -13.80 1.72 31.78
C PHE A 386 -13.38 3.13 32.22
N THR A 387 -14.32 3.89 32.80
CA THR A 387 -14.00 5.21 33.36
C THR A 387 -13.01 5.12 34.52
N THR A 388 -13.13 4.08 35.35
CA THR A 388 -12.18 3.79 36.43
C THR A 388 -10.79 3.50 35.87
N LEU A 389 -10.69 2.64 34.86
CA LEU A 389 -9.43 2.32 34.17
C LEU A 389 -8.75 3.61 33.64
N LEU A 390 -9.47 4.46 32.94
CA LEU A 390 -8.93 5.72 32.42
C LEU A 390 -8.35 6.61 33.55
N ASN A 391 -9.02 6.65 34.72
CA ASN A 391 -8.64 7.52 35.83
C ASN A 391 -7.58 6.93 36.78
N GLU A 392 -7.45 5.62 36.85
CA GLU A 392 -6.47 4.94 37.72
C GLU A 392 -5.19 4.61 36.97
N ILE A 393 -5.30 3.99 35.79
CA ILE A 393 -4.14 3.56 35.00
C ILE A 393 -3.60 4.74 34.18
N GLY A 394 -4.49 5.58 33.63
CA GLY A 394 -4.14 6.77 32.85
C GLY A 394 -3.92 8.02 33.71
N ALA A 395 -3.90 7.91 35.06
CA ALA A 395 -3.62 9.06 35.91
C ALA A 395 -2.14 9.46 35.82
N PRO A 396 -1.83 10.75 35.64
CA PRO A 396 -0.45 11.20 35.68
C PRO A 396 0.14 10.99 37.07
N GLY A 397 1.23 10.24 37.16
CA GLY A 397 2.06 10.17 38.36
C GLY A 397 2.74 11.51 38.67
N ALA A 398 3.46 11.60 39.76
CA ALA A 398 4.21 12.81 40.13
C ALA A 398 5.26 13.18 39.06
N ASP A 399 5.75 12.20 38.30
CA ASP A 399 6.66 12.34 37.16
C ASP A 399 5.93 12.45 35.80
N GLY A 400 4.59 12.41 35.80
CA GLY A 400 3.74 12.45 34.61
C GLY A 400 3.76 11.16 33.76
N LYS A 401 4.38 10.09 34.22
CA LYS A 401 4.56 8.85 33.43
C LYS A 401 3.30 8.00 33.27
N GLY A 402 2.28 8.16 34.11
CA GLY A 402 1.05 7.36 34.03
C GLY A 402 0.09 7.76 32.89
N LEU A 403 0.24 8.96 32.32
CA LEU A 403 -0.68 9.49 31.32
C LEU A 403 -0.63 8.70 30.02
N PHE A 404 -1.81 8.37 29.47
CA PHE A 404 -1.87 7.88 28.08
C PHE A 404 -1.41 8.99 27.13
N ASN A 405 -0.38 8.74 26.35
CA ASN A 405 0.07 9.67 25.31
C ASN A 405 -0.45 9.32 23.92
N TYR A 406 -1.02 8.12 23.76
CA TYR A 406 -1.70 7.72 22.54
C TYR A 406 -2.92 6.85 22.85
N ILE A 407 -4.07 7.16 22.26
CA ILE A 407 -5.31 6.40 22.43
C ILE A 407 -5.85 6.03 21.06
N ALA A 408 -6.24 4.76 20.86
CA ALA A 408 -6.83 4.30 19.61
C ALA A 408 -8.13 3.54 19.84
N VAL A 409 -9.23 4.08 19.34
CA VAL A 409 -10.55 3.43 19.37
C VAL A 409 -10.75 2.67 18.06
N CYS A 410 -10.55 1.34 18.14
CA CYS A 410 -10.58 0.41 17.00
C CYS A 410 -11.93 -0.33 16.85
N ILE A 411 -12.95 0.04 17.62
CA ILE A 411 -14.28 -0.54 17.61
C ILE A 411 -14.95 -0.29 16.27
N ARG A 412 -15.68 -1.29 15.74
CA ARG A 412 -16.43 -1.17 14.48
C ARG A 412 -17.80 -0.52 14.68
N ASP A 413 -18.43 -0.77 15.81
CA ASP A 413 -19.73 -0.21 16.14
C ASP A 413 -19.61 1.29 16.41
N MET A 414 -20.44 2.08 15.72
CA MET A 414 -20.37 3.52 15.77
C MET A 414 -20.88 4.09 17.10
N ASP A 415 -21.96 3.55 17.62
CA ASP A 415 -22.57 4.07 18.86
C ASP A 415 -21.63 3.81 20.05
N LEU A 416 -21.01 2.63 20.08
CA LEU A 416 -19.98 2.31 21.06
C LEU A 416 -18.73 3.22 20.88
N THR A 417 -18.33 3.49 19.64
CA THR A 417 -17.19 4.40 19.37
C THR A 417 -17.47 5.80 19.88
N LEU A 418 -18.66 6.35 19.64
CA LEU A 418 -19.04 7.68 20.10
C LEU A 418 -19.16 7.73 21.64
N GLY A 419 -19.73 6.72 22.26
CA GLY A 419 -19.77 6.58 23.72
C GLY A 419 -18.36 6.54 24.34
N CYS A 420 -17.46 5.77 23.75
CA CYS A 420 -16.06 5.70 24.15
C CYS A 420 -15.35 7.06 24.00
N MET A 421 -15.57 7.77 22.90
CA MET A 421 -15.02 9.12 22.68
C MET A 421 -15.47 10.09 23.77
N ALA A 422 -16.73 10.06 24.20
CA ALA A 422 -17.24 10.92 25.26
C ALA A 422 -16.54 10.68 26.61
N GLU A 423 -16.25 9.40 26.96
CA GLU A 423 -15.50 9.08 28.18
C GLU A 423 -14.00 9.50 28.06
N ILE A 424 -13.40 9.31 26.90
CA ILE A 424 -12.04 9.79 26.64
C ILE A 424 -11.97 11.32 26.73
N GLU A 425 -12.96 12.06 26.20
CA GLU A 425 -13.02 13.51 26.32
C GLU A 425 -13.11 13.98 27.79
N LYS A 426 -13.91 13.30 28.61
CA LYS A 426 -13.96 13.58 30.06
C LYS A 426 -12.59 13.35 30.73
N TYR A 427 -11.90 12.28 30.36
CA TYR A 427 -10.55 11.99 30.84
C TYR A 427 -9.56 13.09 30.42
N LEU A 428 -9.53 13.48 29.16
CA LEU A 428 -8.66 14.54 28.64
C LEU A 428 -8.93 15.89 29.30
N ASN A 429 -10.21 16.23 29.54
CA ASN A 429 -10.60 17.46 30.22
C ASN A 429 -10.20 17.46 31.72
N ARG A 430 -10.23 16.30 32.37
CA ARG A 430 -9.80 16.17 33.78
C ARG A 430 -8.32 16.50 33.95
N TYR A 431 -7.48 16.05 33.02
CA TYR A 431 -6.03 16.21 33.09
C TYR A 431 -5.52 17.29 32.09
N LYS A 432 -6.38 18.20 31.67
CA LYS A 432 -6.06 19.22 30.64
C LYS A 432 -4.80 20.05 30.94
N ASP A 433 -4.51 20.33 32.20
CA ASP A 433 -3.38 21.17 32.57
C ASP A 433 -2.04 20.41 32.45
N VAL A 434 -2.05 19.09 32.68
CA VAL A 434 -0.91 18.21 32.42
C VAL A 434 -0.77 17.94 30.90
N ILE A 435 -1.89 17.76 30.21
CA ILE A 435 -1.94 17.47 28.78
C ILE A 435 -1.52 18.66 27.91
N LYS A 436 -1.68 19.92 28.39
CA LYS A 436 -1.24 21.12 27.65
C LYS A 436 0.24 21.09 27.27
N GLU A 437 1.06 20.47 28.08
CA GLU A 437 2.49 20.30 27.84
C GLU A 437 2.82 19.02 27.05
N ARG A 438 1.84 18.11 26.88
CA ARG A 438 2.00 16.80 26.28
C ARG A 438 0.80 16.50 25.39
N GLU A 439 0.97 16.56 24.09
CA GLU A 439 -0.10 16.28 23.13
C GLU A 439 -0.50 14.80 23.15
N VAL A 440 -1.72 14.49 23.64
CA VAL A 440 -2.31 13.15 23.54
C VAL A 440 -2.99 12.99 22.20
N SER A 441 -2.55 12.02 21.41
CA SER A 441 -3.16 11.70 20.12
C SER A 441 -4.30 10.69 20.28
N VAL A 442 -5.47 10.95 19.70
CA VAL A 442 -6.64 10.07 19.77
C VAL A 442 -7.11 9.67 18.38
N GLY A 443 -6.83 8.44 17.99
CA GLY A 443 -7.30 7.85 16.74
C GLY A 443 -8.66 7.17 16.89
N VAL A 444 -9.62 7.45 16.01
CA VAL A 444 -10.94 6.85 16.06
C VAL A 444 -11.37 6.22 14.74
N ARG A 445 -11.98 5.05 14.82
CA ARG A 445 -12.52 4.34 13.66
C ARG A 445 -13.96 4.77 13.38
N LEU A 446 -14.18 5.53 12.31
CA LEU A 446 -15.50 6.05 11.90
C LEU A 446 -15.87 5.70 10.45
N GLU A 447 -15.40 4.56 9.94
CA GLU A 447 -15.62 4.16 8.53
C GLU A 447 -17.10 3.95 8.15
N ALA A 448 -17.94 3.58 9.11
CA ALA A 448 -19.37 3.35 8.87
C ALA A 448 -20.15 4.65 8.64
N ASN A 449 -19.62 5.81 9.05
CA ASN A 449 -20.30 7.11 8.92
C ASN A 449 -19.38 8.18 8.38
N ARG A 450 -19.42 8.36 7.06
CA ARG A 450 -18.60 9.34 6.35
C ARG A 450 -18.89 10.79 6.81
N GLN A 451 -20.14 11.11 7.11
CA GLN A 451 -20.50 12.46 7.55
C GLN A 451 -19.92 12.78 8.93
N MET A 452 -19.99 11.80 9.86
CA MET A 452 -19.39 11.96 11.19
C MET A 452 -17.86 12.03 11.12
N ALA A 453 -17.24 11.20 10.27
CA ALA A 453 -15.80 11.28 10.03
C ALA A 453 -15.38 12.64 9.46
N GLU A 454 -16.17 13.23 8.56
CA GLU A 454 -15.94 14.59 8.06
C GLU A 454 -16.19 15.66 9.14
N TYR A 455 -17.18 15.46 10.01
CA TYR A 455 -17.44 16.36 11.13
C TYR A 455 -16.27 16.40 12.11
N VAL A 456 -15.76 15.23 12.54
CA VAL A 456 -14.59 15.14 13.43
C VAL A 456 -13.38 15.80 12.80
N ARG A 457 -13.12 15.57 11.51
CA ARG A 457 -11.98 16.19 10.79
C ARG A 457 -12.08 17.73 10.70
N ARG A 458 -13.28 18.29 10.62
CA ARG A 458 -13.51 19.75 10.49
C ARG A 458 -13.51 20.48 11.82
N ASN A 459 -13.84 19.80 12.91
CA ASN A 459 -14.04 20.43 14.22
C ASN A 459 -12.85 20.19 15.16
N ASN A 460 -11.64 20.57 14.72
CA ASN A 460 -10.42 20.51 15.55
C ASN A 460 -10.51 21.32 16.86
N GLY A 461 -11.50 22.22 17.03
CA GLY A 461 -11.68 22.98 18.24
C GLY A 461 -12.38 22.20 19.37
N THR A 462 -13.33 21.32 19.02
CA THR A 462 -14.08 20.48 19.98
C THR A 462 -13.36 19.18 20.25
N PHE A 463 -12.72 18.61 19.22
CA PHE A 463 -11.98 17.34 19.30
C PHE A 463 -10.49 17.59 19.07
N ARG A 464 -9.88 18.33 19.98
CA ARG A 464 -8.44 18.63 19.92
C ARG A 464 -7.66 17.32 19.93
N ASN A 465 -6.74 17.14 18.97
CA ASN A 465 -5.92 15.94 18.81
C ASN A 465 -6.69 14.65 18.45
N VAL A 466 -7.99 14.74 18.09
CA VAL A 466 -8.74 13.59 17.60
C VAL A 466 -8.62 13.51 16.07
N PHE A 467 -8.22 12.38 15.57
CA PHE A 467 -8.16 12.10 14.13
C PHE A 467 -8.92 10.81 13.78
N VAL A 468 -9.36 10.73 12.54
CA VAL A 468 -10.07 9.55 12.03
C VAL A 468 -9.08 8.59 11.41
N ILE A 469 -9.07 7.34 11.88
CA ILE A 469 -8.31 6.26 11.27
C ILE A 469 -8.80 6.08 9.83
N ASP A 470 -7.91 6.27 8.87
CA ASP A 470 -8.25 6.39 7.44
C ASP A 470 -9.08 5.21 6.92
N ASP A 471 -10.01 5.56 6.03
CA ASP A 471 -10.84 4.61 5.31
C ASP A 471 -9.97 3.72 4.42
N PRO A 472 -10.24 2.40 4.37
CA PRO A 472 -9.60 1.49 3.42
C PRO A 472 -9.59 2.00 1.97
N GLU A 473 -10.58 2.81 1.57
CA GLU A 473 -10.65 3.41 0.22
C GLU A 473 -9.47 4.32 -0.12
N LYS A 474 -8.85 4.94 0.87
CA LYS A 474 -7.73 5.87 0.65
C LYS A 474 -6.37 5.15 0.63
N VAL A 475 -6.30 4.00 1.28
CA VAL A 475 -5.06 3.26 1.49
C VAL A 475 -4.84 2.22 0.40
N LEU A 476 -5.93 1.65 -0.16
CA LEU A 476 -5.87 0.57 -1.14
C LEU A 476 -6.20 1.09 -2.54
N SER A 477 -5.18 1.28 -3.37
CA SER A 477 -5.32 1.62 -4.80
C SER A 477 -4.46 0.69 -5.66
N LEU A 478 -4.86 0.49 -6.93
CA LEU A 478 -4.03 -0.28 -7.87
C LEU A 478 -2.67 0.37 -8.08
N LYS A 479 -2.59 1.69 -8.08
CA LYS A 479 -1.33 2.41 -8.23
C LYS A 479 -0.38 2.12 -7.07
N THR A 480 -0.86 2.27 -5.84
CA THR A 480 -0.07 2.01 -4.62
C THR A 480 0.41 0.56 -4.57
N LEU A 481 -0.47 -0.38 -4.96
CA LEU A 481 -0.18 -1.80 -4.94
C LEU A 481 0.86 -2.19 -6.01
N ILE A 482 0.66 -1.77 -7.26
CA ILE A 482 1.46 -2.20 -8.41
C ILE A 482 2.82 -1.49 -8.48
N ASN A 483 2.88 -0.21 -8.12
CA ASN A 483 4.12 0.55 -8.16
C ASN A 483 5.04 0.26 -6.97
N ASP A 484 4.58 -0.62 -6.06
CA ASP A 484 5.35 -1.06 -4.89
C ASP A 484 5.85 0.12 -4.02
N GLU A 485 5.04 1.20 -4.01
CA GLU A 485 5.31 2.41 -3.21
C GLU A 485 5.46 2.07 -1.72
N LEU A 486 4.79 0.98 -1.28
CA LEU A 486 4.82 0.49 0.10
C LEU A 486 6.16 -0.14 0.52
N ALA A 487 6.95 -0.60 -0.42
CA ALA A 487 8.23 -1.26 -0.15
C ALA A 487 9.44 -0.47 -0.63
N LYS A 488 9.25 0.71 -1.23
CA LYS A 488 10.34 1.50 -1.81
C LYS A 488 11.50 1.72 -0.84
N ASP A 489 11.23 2.26 0.34
CA ASP A 489 12.25 2.53 1.34
C ASP A 489 12.85 1.24 1.93
N ALA A 490 12.03 0.21 2.12
CA ALA A 490 12.50 -1.09 2.57
C ALA A 490 13.51 -1.73 1.59
N LYS A 491 13.31 -1.56 0.30
CA LYS A 491 14.24 -2.02 -0.74
C LYS A 491 15.57 -1.28 -0.69
N ILE A 492 15.55 0.02 -0.42
CA ILE A 492 16.77 0.81 -0.24
C ILE A 492 17.53 0.34 1.00
N PHE A 493 16.85 0.15 2.14
CA PHE A 493 17.49 -0.43 3.32
C PHE A 493 18.12 -1.79 3.01
N ASN A 494 17.37 -2.68 2.33
CA ASN A 494 17.89 -3.98 1.92
C ASN A 494 19.13 -3.86 1.03
N TYR A 495 19.15 -2.93 0.09
CA TYR A 495 20.31 -2.67 -0.77
C TYR A 495 21.53 -2.21 0.03
N ILE A 496 21.36 -1.26 0.95
CA ILE A 496 22.42 -0.76 1.82
C ILE A 496 23.02 -1.92 2.65
N TYR A 497 22.15 -2.75 3.27
CA TYR A 497 22.62 -3.94 3.99
C TYR A 497 23.38 -4.94 3.11
N SER A 498 23.04 -5.03 1.84
CA SER A 498 23.69 -5.96 0.91
C SER A 498 25.01 -5.43 0.38
N THR A 499 25.11 -4.12 0.17
CA THR A 499 26.34 -3.47 -0.32
C THR A 499 27.42 -3.37 0.74
N LEU A 500 27.03 -3.17 2.00
CA LEU A 500 27.99 -3.02 3.11
C LEU A 500 28.36 -4.37 3.77
N SER A 501 27.82 -5.50 3.33
CA SER A 501 28.25 -6.83 3.81
C SER A 501 29.14 -7.49 2.75
N PHE A 502 30.40 -7.06 2.69
CA PHE A 502 31.39 -7.35 1.66
C PHE A 502 31.72 -8.84 1.41
N ASP A 503 31.34 -9.76 2.28
CA ASP A 503 31.69 -11.17 2.19
C ASP A 503 30.55 -12.08 1.74
N LYS A 504 29.48 -11.54 1.19
CA LYS A 504 28.31 -12.36 0.79
C LYS A 504 28.21 -12.53 -0.73
N PRO A 505 27.81 -13.75 -1.19
CA PRO A 505 27.62 -14.02 -2.63
C PRO A 505 26.62 -13.08 -3.32
N ASP A 506 25.75 -12.43 -2.57
CA ASP A 506 24.69 -11.55 -3.06
C ASP A 506 25.11 -10.06 -3.12
N SER A 507 26.37 -9.71 -2.79
CA SER A 507 26.87 -8.34 -2.90
C SER A 507 27.00 -7.96 -4.38
N PRO A 508 26.67 -6.69 -4.75
CA PRO A 508 26.85 -6.20 -6.11
C PRO A 508 28.29 -6.41 -6.57
N LYS A 509 28.45 -7.04 -7.73
CA LYS A 509 29.77 -7.30 -8.31
C LYS A 509 30.27 -6.04 -9.04
N PRO A 510 31.58 -5.86 -9.23
CA PRO A 510 32.14 -4.71 -9.98
C PRO A 510 31.50 -4.53 -11.37
N GLU A 511 31.10 -5.60 -12.02
CA GLU A 511 30.39 -5.60 -13.30
C GLU A 511 28.95 -5.00 -13.22
N ASP A 512 28.38 -4.91 -12.03
CA ASP A 512 27.06 -4.29 -11.80
C ASP A 512 27.11 -2.77 -11.73
N ALA A 513 28.29 -2.15 -11.64
CA ALA A 513 28.48 -0.70 -11.56
C ALA A 513 27.87 0.06 -12.77
N ALA A 514 27.67 -0.60 -13.90
CA ALA A 514 27.04 -0.04 -15.09
C ALA A 514 25.50 -0.07 -15.06
N LYS A 515 24.88 -0.78 -14.11
CA LYS A 515 23.41 -0.88 -14.01
C LYS A 515 22.85 0.31 -13.22
N PRO A 516 21.66 0.82 -13.61
CA PRO A 516 20.94 1.80 -12.79
C PRO A 516 20.69 1.28 -11.38
N LEU A 517 20.82 2.14 -10.37
CA LEU A 517 20.57 1.77 -8.96
C LEU A 517 19.18 1.16 -8.73
N THR A 518 18.17 1.67 -9.45
CA THR A 518 16.80 1.12 -9.42
C THR A 518 16.74 -0.36 -9.80
N VAL A 519 17.57 -0.79 -10.75
CA VAL A 519 17.64 -2.20 -11.18
C VAL A 519 18.35 -3.04 -10.12
N LEU A 520 19.46 -2.55 -9.58
CA LEU A 520 20.24 -3.26 -8.55
C LEU A 520 19.42 -3.46 -7.26
N VAL A 521 18.68 -2.44 -6.84
CA VAL A 521 17.79 -2.48 -5.67
C VAL A 521 16.72 -3.58 -5.83
N GLU A 522 16.11 -3.69 -7.01
CA GLU A 522 15.11 -4.72 -7.29
C GLU A 522 15.74 -6.13 -7.34
N GLU A 523 16.87 -6.31 -8.02
CA GLU A 523 17.57 -7.61 -8.11
C GLU A 523 17.93 -8.13 -6.71
N VAL A 524 18.51 -7.28 -5.87
CA VAL A 524 18.88 -7.67 -4.50
C VAL A 524 17.65 -7.97 -3.63
N TRP A 525 16.54 -7.24 -3.83
CA TRP A 525 15.30 -7.49 -3.11
C TRP A 525 14.69 -8.86 -3.42
N HIS A 526 14.67 -9.23 -4.70
CA HIS A 526 14.07 -10.50 -5.13
C HIS A 526 14.83 -11.74 -4.62
N CYS A 527 16.12 -11.59 -4.32
CA CYS A 527 16.92 -12.69 -3.79
C CYS A 527 16.78 -12.94 -2.29
N LYS A 528 16.01 -12.11 -1.54
CA LYS A 528 15.92 -12.23 -0.08
C LYS A 528 14.72 -13.05 0.37
N GLU A 529 14.91 -13.78 1.47
CA GLU A 529 13.84 -14.49 2.17
C GLU A 529 12.80 -13.51 2.71
N MET A 530 11.55 -13.97 2.86
CA MET A 530 10.43 -13.14 3.26
C MET A 530 10.66 -12.46 4.63
N TYR A 531 11.25 -13.17 5.62
CA TYR A 531 11.50 -12.57 6.93
C TYR A 531 12.50 -11.40 6.85
N LYS A 532 13.50 -11.43 5.95
CA LYS A 532 14.44 -10.32 5.74
C LYS A 532 13.73 -9.14 5.08
N ARG A 533 12.87 -9.39 4.08
CA ARG A 533 12.03 -8.34 3.48
C ARG A 533 11.13 -7.69 4.52
N ASN A 534 10.50 -8.48 5.39
CA ASN A 534 9.64 -7.96 6.45
C ASN A 534 10.44 -7.14 7.48
N SER A 535 11.65 -7.58 7.85
CA SER A 535 12.55 -6.81 8.71
C SER A 535 12.93 -5.45 8.10
N ASN A 536 13.24 -5.41 6.81
CA ASN A 536 13.55 -4.15 6.12
C ASN A 536 12.32 -3.22 6.01
N ARG A 537 11.11 -3.78 5.87
CA ARG A 537 9.86 -2.99 5.94
C ARG A 537 9.67 -2.38 7.33
N ALA A 538 9.96 -3.14 8.38
CA ALA A 538 9.86 -2.65 9.75
C ALA A 538 10.88 -1.53 10.03
N ILE A 539 12.10 -1.64 9.50
CA ILE A 539 13.11 -0.57 9.57
C ILE A 539 12.62 0.69 8.87
N ALA A 540 12.11 0.55 7.66
CA ALA A 540 11.60 1.68 6.87
C ALA A 540 10.44 2.40 7.57
N GLN A 541 9.54 1.68 8.21
CA GLN A 541 8.47 2.28 9.01
C GLN A 541 8.99 3.05 10.21
N HIS A 542 10.04 2.53 10.87
CA HIS A 542 10.65 3.17 12.04
C HIS A 542 11.55 4.35 11.69
N ASP A 543 11.79 4.63 10.41
CA ASP A 543 12.69 5.70 9.96
C ASP A 543 12.27 7.08 10.48
N ALA A 544 10.96 7.34 10.57
CA ALA A 544 10.45 8.59 11.14
C ALA A 544 10.90 8.83 12.59
N VAL A 545 11.01 7.77 13.40
CA VAL A 545 11.57 7.85 14.76
C VAL A 545 13.05 8.19 14.70
N LYS A 546 13.80 7.57 13.78
CA LYS A 546 15.22 7.83 13.62
C LYS A 546 15.50 9.26 13.15
N GLN A 547 14.61 9.84 12.35
CA GLN A 547 14.71 11.23 11.92
C GLN A 547 14.70 12.23 13.08
N MET A 548 14.03 11.90 14.22
CA MET A 548 14.11 12.75 15.41
C MET A 548 15.53 12.87 15.96
N LEU A 549 16.37 11.85 15.76
CA LEU A 549 17.76 11.84 16.22
C LEU A 549 18.67 12.68 15.31
N MET A 550 18.18 13.10 14.14
CA MET A 550 18.89 13.92 13.17
C MET A 550 18.84 15.41 13.53
N VAL A 551 19.19 15.75 14.78
CA VAL A 551 19.41 17.13 15.19
C VAL A 551 20.56 17.75 14.40
N LYS A 552 20.67 19.07 14.40
CA LYS A 552 21.67 19.78 13.59
C LYS A 552 23.09 19.29 13.84
N GLU A 553 23.49 19.12 15.12
CA GLU A 553 24.81 18.58 15.48
C GLU A 553 25.10 17.23 14.82
N VAL A 554 24.14 16.31 14.80
CA VAL A 554 24.29 14.99 14.19
C VAL A 554 24.44 15.10 12.68
N LYS A 555 23.64 15.94 12.04
CA LYS A 555 23.70 16.18 10.59
C LYS A 555 25.05 16.76 10.18
N ASP A 556 25.53 17.78 10.88
CA ASP A 556 26.78 18.47 10.57
C ASP A 556 27.99 17.52 10.70
N LYS A 557 28.00 16.67 11.75
CA LYS A 557 29.06 15.66 11.95
C LYS A 557 29.03 14.56 10.89
N LEU A 558 27.85 14.06 10.53
CA LEU A 558 27.71 13.08 9.45
C LEU A 558 28.10 13.67 8.09
N GLU A 559 27.75 14.94 7.83
CA GLU A 559 28.11 15.62 6.60
C GLU A 559 29.62 15.77 6.45
N ALA A 560 30.30 16.19 7.51
CA ALA A 560 31.76 16.29 7.54
C ALA A 560 32.39 14.91 7.32
N TYR A 561 31.91 13.88 8.01
CA TYR A 561 32.40 12.52 7.84
C TYR A 561 32.24 12.02 6.39
N PHE A 562 31.04 12.14 5.80
CA PHE A 562 30.79 11.65 4.44
C PHE A 562 31.55 12.45 3.38
N GLY A 563 31.77 13.76 3.57
CA GLY A 563 32.56 14.58 2.67
C GLY A 563 34.03 14.17 2.63
N GLU A 564 34.60 13.72 3.75
CA GLU A 564 36.01 13.31 3.85
C GLU A 564 36.25 11.85 3.38
N ASN A 565 35.30 10.93 3.64
CA ASN A 565 35.57 9.49 3.57
C ASN A 565 34.83 8.75 2.45
N GLY A 566 34.06 9.44 1.63
CA GLY A 566 33.33 8.79 0.55
C GLY A 566 32.65 9.75 -0.42
N GLU A 567 31.85 9.19 -1.30
CA GLU A 567 31.09 9.92 -2.33
C GLU A 567 29.62 9.60 -2.24
N LEU A 568 28.79 10.66 -2.20
CA LEU A 568 27.33 10.55 -2.27
C LEU A 568 26.90 10.52 -3.73
N LEU A 569 26.32 9.43 -4.17
CA LEU A 569 25.78 9.28 -5.51
C LEU A 569 24.26 9.39 -5.50
N GLN A 570 23.73 10.15 -6.44
CA GLN A 570 22.31 10.25 -6.70
C GLN A 570 21.98 9.62 -8.05
N ASP A 571 21.03 8.70 -8.09
CA ASP A 571 20.50 8.13 -9.33
C ASP A 571 19.31 8.95 -9.85
N GLN A 572 19.02 8.81 -11.14
CA GLN A 572 17.88 9.46 -11.84
C GLN A 572 16.51 9.17 -11.23
N GLY A 573 16.40 8.14 -10.37
CA GLY A 573 15.20 7.77 -9.62
C GLY A 573 15.05 8.43 -8.25
N ASN A 574 15.86 9.42 -7.90
CA ASN A 574 15.94 10.02 -6.55
C ASN A 574 16.37 9.04 -5.46
N TYR A 575 17.15 8.04 -5.80
CA TYR A 575 17.84 7.21 -4.82
C TYR A 575 19.21 7.77 -4.52
N TRP A 576 19.56 7.78 -3.24
CA TRP A 576 20.87 8.14 -2.77
C TRP A 576 21.61 6.90 -2.29
N THR A 577 22.88 6.80 -2.62
CA THR A 577 23.80 5.81 -2.05
C THR A 577 25.11 6.48 -1.69
N PHE A 578 25.85 5.85 -0.77
CA PHE A 578 27.16 6.31 -0.36
C PHE A 578 28.18 5.23 -0.72
N ILE A 579 29.24 5.64 -1.38
CA ILE A 579 30.38 4.78 -1.67
C ILE A 579 31.51 5.19 -0.73
N GLU A 580 31.80 4.32 0.24
CA GLU A 580 32.89 4.54 1.19
C GLU A 580 34.22 4.20 0.52
N ARG A 581 35.22 5.07 0.74
CA ARG A 581 36.58 4.89 0.16
C ARG A 581 37.38 3.84 0.93
N ASP A 582 37.04 3.59 2.19
CA ASP A 582 37.72 2.60 3.05
C ASP A 582 36.72 1.90 3.94
N GLU A 583 36.53 0.60 3.68
CA GLU A 583 35.45 -0.24 4.19
C GLU A 583 35.33 -0.35 5.71
N ASN A 584 36.33 -0.02 6.47
CA ASN A 584 36.36 -0.16 7.94
C ASN A 584 36.32 1.17 8.70
N LYS A 585 36.46 2.32 8.03
CA LYS A 585 36.61 3.60 8.73
C LYS A 585 35.31 4.17 9.29
N LEU A 586 34.17 3.95 8.60
CA LEU A 586 32.86 4.46 9.05
C LEU A 586 32.53 3.95 10.44
N ILE A 587 32.65 2.64 10.63
CA ILE A 587 32.31 1.97 11.89
C ILE A 587 33.28 2.34 12.99
N ASP A 588 34.59 2.33 12.70
CA ASP A 588 35.63 2.62 13.67
C ASP A 588 35.57 4.07 14.17
N LYS A 589 35.35 5.03 13.26
CA LYS A 589 35.22 6.44 13.63
C LYS A 589 33.91 6.74 14.34
N LEU A 590 32.77 6.21 13.87
CA LEU A 590 31.48 6.44 14.52
C LEU A 590 31.36 5.73 15.87
N ASN A 591 32.18 4.73 16.14
CA ASN A 591 32.27 4.09 17.46
C ASN A 591 33.10 4.90 18.48
N ASP A 592 33.69 6.02 18.11
CA ASP A 592 34.34 6.89 19.09
C ASP A 592 33.29 7.56 19.98
N ALA A 593 33.09 6.98 21.19
CA ALA A 593 32.10 7.44 22.14
C ALA A 593 32.32 8.88 22.64
N LYS A 594 33.52 9.46 22.47
CA LYS A 594 33.79 10.84 22.84
C LYS A 594 33.36 11.82 21.73
N GLU A 595 33.57 11.43 20.50
CA GLU A 595 33.23 12.28 19.34
C GLU A 595 31.77 12.13 18.93
N TYR A 596 31.22 10.90 19.01
CA TYR A 596 29.88 10.57 18.56
C TYR A 596 29.04 9.83 19.64
N PRO A 597 28.74 10.45 20.79
CA PRO A 597 28.01 9.78 21.89
C PRO A 597 26.60 9.32 21.50
N TRP A 598 25.97 10.01 20.55
CA TRP A 598 24.64 9.68 20.02
C TRP A 598 24.63 8.37 19.19
N VAL A 599 25.78 7.95 18.63
CA VAL A 599 25.86 6.70 17.86
C VAL A 599 25.53 5.50 18.72
N SER A 600 26.04 5.44 19.94
CA SER A 600 25.75 4.35 20.87
C SER A 600 24.24 4.24 21.13
N GLU A 601 23.58 5.36 21.37
CA GLU A 601 22.12 5.37 21.63
C GLU A 601 21.32 4.96 20.40
N PHE A 602 21.72 5.43 19.20
CA PHE A 602 21.07 5.03 17.95
C PHE A 602 21.18 3.53 17.69
N VAL A 603 22.36 2.95 17.89
CA VAL A 603 22.61 1.52 17.64
C VAL A 603 21.81 0.67 18.62
N LYS A 604 21.78 1.05 19.91
CA LYS A 604 20.96 0.38 20.93
C LYS A 604 19.46 0.46 20.59
N LEU A 605 18.98 1.64 20.20
CA LEU A 605 17.59 1.86 19.75
C LEU A 605 17.23 0.90 18.59
N GLU A 606 18.08 0.82 17.57
CA GLU A 606 17.81 -0.03 16.42
C GLU A 606 17.84 -1.50 16.79
N HIS A 607 18.81 -1.93 17.59
CA HIS A 607 18.89 -3.30 18.09
C HIS A 607 17.62 -3.71 18.87
N ARG A 608 17.20 -2.86 19.79
CA ARG A 608 15.97 -3.07 20.60
C ARG A 608 14.73 -3.15 19.70
N ARG A 609 14.59 -2.21 18.76
CA ARG A 609 13.50 -2.22 17.77
C ARG A 609 13.48 -3.53 17.01
N TRP A 610 14.66 -3.98 16.53
CA TRP A 610 14.78 -5.23 15.79
C TRP A 610 14.38 -6.44 16.65
N CYS A 611 14.80 -6.50 17.89
CA CYS A 611 14.41 -7.57 18.82
C CYS A 611 12.88 -7.62 19.02
N TYR A 612 12.23 -6.47 19.22
CA TYR A 612 10.78 -6.43 19.41
C TYR A 612 10.01 -6.77 18.12
N PHE A 613 10.51 -6.32 16.98
CA PHE A 613 9.95 -6.73 15.69
C PHE A 613 10.07 -8.24 15.50
N MET A 614 11.22 -8.84 15.76
CA MET A 614 11.43 -10.28 15.64
C MET A 614 10.53 -11.06 16.59
N ALA A 615 10.39 -10.60 17.85
CA ALA A 615 9.46 -11.19 18.82
C ALA A 615 8.01 -11.15 18.32
N SER A 616 7.55 -10.02 17.71
CA SER A 616 6.22 -9.90 17.13
C SER A 616 5.99 -10.86 15.95
N CYS A 617 7.05 -11.34 15.32
CA CYS A 617 7.03 -12.36 14.27
C CYS A 617 7.18 -13.80 14.78
N GLY A 618 7.19 -14.00 16.12
CA GLY A 618 7.31 -15.30 16.77
C GLY A 618 8.72 -15.88 16.82
N TRP A 619 9.75 -15.03 16.66
CA TRP A 619 11.12 -15.43 16.85
C TRP A 619 11.47 -15.52 18.33
N GLN A 620 12.42 -16.39 18.66
CA GLN A 620 12.89 -16.64 20.01
C GLN A 620 14.38 -16.38 20.15
N SER A 621 14.81 -16.06 21.39
CA SER A 621 16.21 -15.99 21.77
C SER A 621 16.76 -17.39 22.01
N VAL A 622 17.99 -17.65 21.61
CA VAL A 622 18.72 -18.89 21.89
C VAL A 622 20.14 -18.57 22.39
N ASP A 623 20.67 -19.41 23.24
CA ASP A 623 21.99 -19.19 23.87
C ASP A 623 23.15 -19.65 22.98
N ASN A 624 22.86 -20.45 21.94
CA ASN A 624 23.91 -21.09 21.14
C ASN A 624 24.28 -20.22 19.91
N PHE A 625 25.43 -19.59 19.98
CA PHE A 625 25.99 -18.76 18.91
C PHE A 625 26.59 -19.53 17.74
N TYR A 626 26.82 -20.83 17.85
CA TYR A 626 27.36 -21.64 16.76
C TYR A 626 26.37 -21.78 15.60
N GLN A 627 25.10 -21.60 15.88
CA GLN A 627 24.05 -21.42 14.87
C GLN A 627 23.43 -20.04 15.11
N ASP A 628 24.02 -19.01 14.55
CA ASP A 628 23.56 -17.61 14.70
C ASP A 628 22.04 -17.47 14.49
N ARG A 629 21.47 -18.33 13.67
CA ARG A 629 20.08 -18.27 13.28
C ARG A 629 19.56 -19.62 12.74
N ASP A 630 18.44 -20.07 13.25
CA ASP A 630 17.62 -21.15 12.70
C ASP A 630 16.29 -20.58 12.22
N VAL A 631 16.12 -20.48 10.90
CA VAL A 631 14.91 -19.92 10.30
C VAL A 631 13.71 -20.85 10.48
N ALA A 632 13.92 -22.16 10.43
CA ALA A 632 12.84 -23.13 10.58
C ALA A 632 12.25 -23.12 11.99
N GLN A 633 13.09 -22.94 13.00
CA GLN A 633 12.67 -22.82 14.40
C GLN A 633 12.38 -21.37 14.83
N LYS A 634 12.58 -20.39 13.93
CA LYS A 634 12.53 -18.95 14.24
C LYS A 634 13.37 -18.60 15.48
N ALA A 635 14.59 -19.09 15.51
CA ALA A 635 15.52 -18.88 16.61
C ALA A 635 16.68 -17.99 16.16
N ASN A 636 17.04 -17.00 17.00
CA ASN A 636 18.17 -16.12 16.75
C ASN A 636 18.90 -15.76 18.03
N ALA A 637 20.20 -16.01 18.08
CA ALA A 637 21.04 -15.77 19.26
C ALA A 637 21.26 -14.28 19.56
N CYS A 638 21.08 -13.40 18.57
CA CYS A 638 21.21 -11.95 18.75
C CYS A 638 19.98 -11.30 19.39
N MET A 639 18.88 -12.04 19.62
CA MET A 639 17.70 -11.52 20.31
C MET A 639 17.93 -11.51 21.83
N CYS A 640 18.68 -10.54 22.31
CA CYS A 640 19.04 -10.37 23.73
C CYS A 640 19.26 -8.88 24.02
N ASN A 641 19.42 -8.51 25.28
CA ASN A 641 19.76 -7.14 25.64
C ASN A 641 21.17 -6.76 25.15
N TRP A 642 21.42 -5.46 25.04
CA TRP A 642 22.66 -4.94 24.48
C TRP A 642 23.93 -5.43 25.18
N ASN A 643 23.89 -5.50 26.50
CA ASN A 643 25.04 -5.94 27.30
C ASN A 643 25.35 -7.43 27.07
N GLU A 644 24.32 -8.27 27.02
CA GLU A 644 24.45 -9.70 26.73
C GLU A 644 24.99 -9.92 25.30
N LEU A 645 24.52 -9.16 24.34
CA LEU A 645 25.00 -9.21 22.95
C LEU A 645 26.51 -9.00 22.87
N SER A 646 27.03 -8.01 23.61
CA SER A 646 28.46 -7.75 23.73
C SER A 646 29.25 -8.92 24.27
N GLN A 647 28.77 -9.52 25.38
CA GLN A 647 29.42 -10.67 26.04
C GLN A 647 29.38 -11.94 25.17
N LYS A 648 28.27 -12.16 24.47
CA LYS A 648 28.13 -13.30 23.55
C LYS A 648 29.13 -13.22 22.42
N GLY A 649 29.37 -12.04 21.87
CA GLY A 649 30.37 -11.82 20.85
C GLY A 649 31.80 -12.16 21.33
N GLU A 650 32.17 -11.80 22.56
CA GLU A 650 33.48 -12.09 23.15
C GLU A 650 33.73 -13.60 23.31
N LYS A 651 32.71 -14.37 23.74
CA LYS A 651 32.80 -15.82 23.91
C LYS A 651 33.08 -16.61 22.63
N GLN A 652 32.81 -16.01 21.47
CA GLN A 652 33.07 -16.68 20.17
C GLN A 652 34.50 -16.53 19.66
N GLY A 653 35.40 -15.89 20.41
CA GLY A 653 36.79 -15.71 20.00
C GLY A 653 36.95 -14.79 18.79
N LYS A 654 35.92 -14.04 18.38
CA LYS A 654 36.01 -12.99 17.37
C LYS A 654 36.76 -11.82 17.99
N LYS A 655 37.89 -11.43 17.43
CA LYS A 655 38.76 -10.37 17.95
C LYS A 655 38.07 -9.00 18.10
N GLU A 656 36.89 -8.81 17.45
CA GLU A 656 36.09 -7.58 17.48
C GLU A 656 34.58 -7.87 17.48
N PRO A 657 34.04 -8.39 18.57
CA PRO A 657 32.62 -8.78 18.61
C PRO A 657 31.66 -7.58 18.53
N LYS A 658 32.04 -6.41 19.05
CA LYS A 658 31.20 -5.21 19.03
C LYS A 658 31.08 -4.61 17.64
N SER A 659 32.15 -4.56 16.86
CA SER A 659 32.15 -3.93 15.54
C SER A 659 31.25 -4.66 14.54
N TYR A 660 31.19 -5.99 14.61
CA TYR A 660 30.43 -6.78 13.63
C TYR A 660 28.92 -6.66 13.81
N THR A 661 28.41 -6.69 15.04
CA THR A 661 26.95 -6.56 15.32
C THR A 661 26.48 -5.11 15.21
N CYS A 662 27.25 -4.16 15.75
CA CYS A 662 26.96 -2.71 15.66
C CYS A 662 26.86 -2.22 14.21
N LYS A 663 27.61 -2.82 13.29
CA LYS A 663 27.59 -2.47 11.87
C LYS A 663 26.17 -2.55 11.28
N TYR A 664 25.44 -3.64 11.55
CA TYR A 664 24.09 -3.81 11.00
C TYR A 664 23.11 -2.81 11.61
N ASP A 665 23.22 -2.52 12.89
CA ASP A 665 22.33 -1.58 13.58
C ASP A 665 22.67 -0.11 13.26
N LEU A 666 23.87 0.18 12.74
CA LEU A 666 24.29 1.52 12.30
C LEU A 666 23.80 1.85 10.87
N MET A 667 23.60 0.86 10.02
CA MET A 667 23.23 1.08 8.61
C MET A 667 21.94 1.87 8.40
N PRO A 668 20.88 1.71 9.22
CA PRO A 668 19.71 2.56 9.11
C PRO A 668 19.99 4.05 9.29
N LEU A 669 21.00 4.42 10.11
CA LEU A 669 21.39 5.81 10.30
C LEU A 669 21.86 6.46 9.00
N LEU A 670 22.60 5.72 8.18
CA LEU A 670 23.06 6.19 6.88
C LEU A 670 21.89 6.57 5.97
N LYS A 671 20.91 5.68 5.83
CA LYS A 671 19.73 5.95 5.00
C LYS A 671 18.92 7.13 5.53
N THR A 672 18.69 7.19 6.85
CA THR A 672 17.98 8.29 7.51
C THR A 672 18.67 9.65 7.24
N TYR A 673 19.99 9.68 7.30
CA TYR A 673 20.77 10.88 6.95
C TYR A 673 20.58 11.29 5.48
N LEU A 674 20.67 10.33 4.56
CA LEU A 674 20.47 10.58 3.12
C LEU A 674 19.08 11.14 2.82
N ASP A 675 18.05 10.66 3.48
CA ASP A 675 16.68 11.18 3.33
C ASP A 675 16.52 12.63 3.81
N THR A 676 17.31 13.06 4.82
CA THR A 676 17.30 14.46 5.26
C THR A 676 17.98 15.40 4.27
N LYS A 677 18.86 14.90 3.41
CA LYS A 677 19.48 15.67 2.32
C LYS A 677 18.57 15.82 1.10
N ALA A 678 17.70 14.84 0.88
CA ALA A 678 16.77 14.84 -0.26
C ALA A 678 15.51 15.73 -0.03
N LYS A 679 15.23 16.12 1.20
CA LYS A 679 14.16 17.05 1.61
C LYS A 679 14.69 18.46 1.66
#